data_bdcadbea0d0d84ded2a38ed78e38ef36
#
_entry.id   bdcadbea0d0d84ded2a38ed78e38ef36
#
_cell.length_a   1.000
_cell.length_b   1.000
_cell.length_c   1.000
_cell.angle_alpha   90.00
_cell.angle_beta   90.00
_cell.angle_gamma   90.00
#
_symmetry.space_group_name_H-M   'P 1'
#
loop_
_entity.id
_entity.type
_entity.pdbx_description
1 polymer ?
#
loop_
_entity_poly.entity_id
_entity_poly.type
_entity_poly.pdbx_seq_one_letter_code
_entity_poly.pdbx_strand_id
1 'polypeptide(L)'
;MYKTHVQSFGWEKSWKKDGQSSGTFGKAKRLEAIQIHVDGGYGIGIEYRTHVQSIGWQGWKHDGQLSGTSGQSKRLEAIQIRLTGNNADLYDVYYRVHAQTYGWMGWVKNGEPAGTAGQAKRLEAIQIIIVQKWESPVYMYNASGESLKGSESCGFVGTAKTNTSDANGVVTYKTHVQSYGNQNWVSDGSIAGTSGEAKRLEAIYIKLNASKLGYTGGIRYKTHVQSFGWEKEWKKDGQMSGTSGKAKRLEAIRIELTGTISSYYDVYYRVHAQSYGWMGWAKNGETAGTAGLGKRLEAIQICLVEKGSDAPNALPAASNAKAYQGTPEPVDNSIIYVYSWNTELGERLEYFKDKYPQYADKVKFENLGLSGTSDEYKKEIEAAYQKGGQKVPSIVAMDEDVSKYFMSSDMFVSMDSIGITKKDYSNAFQYTIDYATVNGKLKGLCWQATPGCFVYRTDIAQKVLGTSDPAKVQTYVKDWDAFMQTAEKMKQAGYKMVSGPKEIQNAALADRKSAWVNDGTVTIDPAVDKYLELAMQLIDNGYTNKNDPWTDGWVSDFTGDVFGYFGCPWFVYWSINDEESGSATAGKRNICAGPSAYNWGGTYLSVTDKCPNKELAALVLKTLCCDTDVMYKIQDETLDFVNNKAVVQKMIANGKGATPILGGANPLQTWYNVAVKVDGSKATQYDSVIDGYLYTVIDGCEGGHHESKDDMKSMLKAMIKEGYPNLTVK
;
A
#
# COMPACT_ATOMS: atom_id res chain seq x y z
N MET A 1 -0.21 -3.66 33.35
CA MET A 1 -1.43 -3.45 34.22
C MET A 1 -1.48 -2.00 34.66
N TYR A 2 -2.68 -1.43 34.84
CA TYR A 2 -2.89 -0.03 35.24
C TYR A 2 -4.20 0.15 36.01
N LYS A 3 -4.24 1.17 36.85
CA LYS A 3 -5.46 1.58 37.59
C LYS A 3 -5.45 3.07 37.84
N THR A 4 -6.63 3.68 37.92
CA THR A 4 -6.80 5.12 38.12
C THR A 4 -7.48 5.46 39.43
N HIS A 5 -7.16 6.64 39.97
CA HIS A 5 -7.89 7.30 41.05
C HIS A 5 -8.91 8.25 40.45
N VAL A 6 -10.18 8.01 40.72
CA VAL A 6 -11.31 8.73 40.13
C VAL A 6 -11.98 9.59 41.20
N GLN A 7 -12.31 10.84 40.88
CA GLN A 7 -13.05 11.75 41.74
C GLN A 7 -14.31 11.08 42.33
N SER A 8 -14.48 11.14 43.63
CA SER A 8 -15.58 10.58 44.42
C SER A 8 -15.63 9.04 44.47
N PHE A 9 -14.85 8.31 43.66
CA PHE A 9 -14.80 6.87 43.68
C PHE A 9 -13.52 6.33 44.32
N GLY A 10 -12.45 7.15 44.37
CA GLY A 10 -11.13 6.71 44.84
C GLY A 10 -10.42 5.83 43.84
N TRP A 11 -9.51 4.99 44.34
CA TRP A 11 -8.79 4.01 43.55
C TRP A 11 -9.71 2.87 43.10
N GLU A 12 -9.58 2.47 41.82
CA GLU A 12 -10.23 1.26 41.33
C GLU A 12 -9.80 0.03 42.14
N LYS A 13 -10.76 -0.87 42.42
CA LYS A 13 -10.51 -2.08 43.20
C LYS A 13 -9.67 -3.11 42.47
N SER A 14 -9.75 -3.15 41.14
CA SER A 14 -9.01 -4.09 40.28
C SER A 14 -8.12 -3.37 39.27
N TRP A 15 -6.95 -3.95 39.01
CA TRP A 15 -6.08 -3.53 37.95
C TRP A 15 -6.71 -3.86 36.58
N LYS A 16 -6.54 -2.97 35.61
CA LYS A 16 -6.91 -3.15 34.20
C LYS A 16 -5.70 -3.62 33.42
N LYS A 17 -5.90 -4.27 32.29
CA LYS A 17 -4.85 -4.77 31.42
C LYS A 17 -5.28 -4.74 29.95
N ASP A 18 -4.32 -4.78 29.07
CA ASP A 18 -4.46 -5.08 27.65
C ASP A 18 -5.64 -4.34 27.00
N GLY A 19 -5.61 -3.00 27.03
CA GLY A 19 -6.62 -2.14 26.40
C GLY A 19 -7.96 -2.01 27.15
N GLN A 20 -8.13 -2.64 28.33
CA GLN A 20 -9.34 -2.42 29.15
C GLN A 20 -9.44 -0.97 29.62
N SER A 21 -10.64 -0.43 29.70
CA SER A 21 -10.85 0.94 30.17
C SER A 21 -10.65 1.05 31.69
N SER A 22 -9.79 1.98 32.13
CA SER A 22 -9.62 2.39 33.51
C SER A 22 -10.16 3.81 33.70
N GLY A 23 -10.98 4.04 34.72
CA GLY A 23 -11.68 5.29 34.97
C GLY A 23 -13.17 5.21 34.68
N THR A 24 -13.79 6.34 34.39
CA THR A 24 -15.23 6.43 34.10
C THR A 24 -15.49 7.34 32.91
N PHE A 25 -16.41 6.99 32.03
CA PHE A 25 -16.90 7.86 30.96
C PHE A 25 -18.41 8.05 31.06
N GLY A 26 -18.91 9.20 30.64
CA GLY A 26 -20.32 9.56 30.78
C GLY A 26 -20.79 9.93 32.21
N LYS A 27 -19.89 9.88 33.21
CA LYS A 27 -20.20 10.23 34.62
C LYS A 27 -19.67 11.56 35.06
N ALA A 28 -19.06 12.31 34.16
CA ALA A 28 -18.46 13.64 34.43
C ALA A 28 -17.47 13.65 35.62
N LYS A 29 -16.74 12.57 35.86
CA LYS A 29 -15.75 12.42 36.94
C LYS A 29 -14.34 12.48 36.36
N ARG A 30 -13.46 13.23 37.01
CA ARG A 30 -12.06 13.37 36.58
C ARG A 30 -11.18 12.26 37.10
N LEU A 31 -10.16 11.93 36.35
CA LEU A 31 -9.00 11.22 36.85
C LEU A 31 -8.13 12.18 37.68
N GLU A 32 -7.63 11.73 38.81
CA GLU A 32 -6.76 12.49 39.70
C GLU A 32 -5.35 11.90 39.79
N ALA A 33 -5.20 10.58 39.66
CA ALA A 33 -3.91 9.89 39.62
C ALA A 33 -4.01 8.58 38.87
N ILE A 34 -2.84 8.03 38.51
CA ILE A 34 -2.68 6.73 37.84
C ILE A 34 -1.46 6.00 38.37
N GLN A 35 -1.53 4.68 38.40
CA GLN A 35 -0.41 3.77 38.57
C GLN A 35 -0.38 2.78 37.41
N ILE A 36 0.81 2.52 36.84
CA ILE A 36 1.02 1.63 35.70
C ILE A 36 2.24 0.75 36.02
N HIS A 37 2.16 -0.56 35.75
CA HIS A 37 3.30 -1.47 35.82
C HIS A 37 3.21 -2.54 34.73
N VAL A 38 4.33 -3.12 34.38
CA VAL A 38 4.44 -4.24 33.43
C VAL A 38 4.66 -5.52 34.20
N ASP A 39 3.80 -6.52 33.96
CA ASP A 39 3.98 -7.88 34.48
C ASP A 39 4.67 -8.76 33.44
N GLY A 40 5.51 -9.71 33.95
CA GLY A 40 6.17 -10.71 33.12
C GLY A 40 7.58 -10.32 32.69
N GLY A 41 8.52 -11.24 32.81
CA GLY A 41 9.94 -11.09 32.62
C GLY A 41 10.44 -10.83 31.19
N TYR A 42 9.75 -9.97 30.43
CA TYR A 42 10.07 -9.65 29.04
C TYR A 42 11.27 -8.70 28.86
N GLY A 43 11.93 -8.29 29.97
CA GLY A 43 13.03 -7.33 29.92
C GLY A 43 12.61 -5.91 29.54
N ILE A 44 11.32 -5.58 29.73
CA ILE A 44 10.75 -4.23 29.55
C ILE A 44 10.24 -3.68 30.88
N GLY A 45 10.41 -2.38 31.08
CA GLY A 45 9.80 -1.58 32.15
C GLY A 45 8.95 -0.49 31.54
N ILE A 46 8.26 0.28 32.36
CA ILE A 46 7.41 1.37 31.91
C ILE A 46 7.65 2.66 32.71
N GLU A 47 7.75 3.76 31.99
CA GLU A 47 7.81 5.10 32.57
C GLU A 47 6.63 5.93 32.08
N TYR A 48 6.08 6.75 33.00
CA TYR A 48 4.94 7.60 32.68
C TYR A 48 4.95 8.88 33.49
N ARG A 49 4.32 9.94 32.95
CA ARG A 49 4.10 11.19 33.66
C ARG A 49 2.77 11.81 33.27
N THR A 50 2.19 12.59 34.15
CA THR A 50 0.89 13.25 33.93
C THR A 50 1.00 14.77 33.97
N HIS A 51 0.17 15.44 33.16
CA HIS A 51 -0.09 16.86 33.27
C HIS A 51 -1.27 17.06 34.20
N VAL A 52 -1.04 17.83 35.28
CA VAL A 52 -2.01 18.04 36.33
C VAL A 52 -2.43 19.50 36.34
N GLN A 53 -3.74 19.75 36.55
CA GLN A 53 -4.32 21.09 36.68
C GLN A 53 -3.51 21.96 37.62
N SER A 54 -3.10 23.16 37.21
CA SER A 54 -2.35 24.18 37.95
C SER A 54 -0.94 23.75 38.39
N ILE A 55 -0.49 22.54 38.06
CA ILE A 55 0.85 22.00 38.37
C ILE A 55 1.66 21.86 37.08
N GLY A 56 1.03 21.47 36.00
CA GLY A 56 1.70 21.16 34.73
C GLY A 56 2.21 19.71 34.66
N TRP A 57 3.19 19.47 33.79
CA TRP A 57 3.81 18.15 33.66
C TRP A 57 4.64 17.84 34.90
N GLN A 58 4.35 16.65 35.47
CA GLN A 58 5.14 16.12 36.58
C GLN A 58 6.40 15.37 36.05
N GLY A 59 7.31 15.04 36.95
CA GLY A 59 8.45 14.20 36.65
C GLY A 59 8.02 12.76 36.29
N TRP A 60 8.85 12.08 35.52
CA TRP A 60 8.64 10.68 35.15
C TRP A 60 8.57 9.77 36.39
N LYS A 61 7.66 8.83 36.35
CA LYS A 61 7.42 7.78 37.35
C LYS A 61 7.69 6.43 36.71
N HIS A 62 8.16 5.50 37.51
CA HIS A 62 8.52 4.14 37.09
C HIS A 62 7.48 3.15 37.61
N ASP A 63 7.46 1.97 37.05
CA ASP A 63 6.63 0.83 37.39
C ASP A 63 5.91 0.90 38.76
N GLY A 64 4.59 1.06 38.74
CA GLY A 64 3.73 1.09 39.93
C GLY A 64 3.76 2.37 40.76
N GLN A 65 4.65 3.33 40.49
CA GLN A 65 4.66 4.60 41.22
C GLN A 65 3.45 5.48 40.85
N LEU A 66 2.99 6.29 41.79
CA LEU A 66 1.89 7.20 41.57
C LEU A 66 2.30 8.41 40.72
N SER A 67 1.58 8.64 39.60
CA SER A 67 1.62 9.91 38.85
C SER A 67 0.25 10.60 38.93
N GLY A 68 0.26 11.90 39.18
CA GLY A 68 -0.94 12.68 39.47
C GLY A 68 -0.97 13.17 40.91
N THR A 69 -2.17 13.41 41.45
CA THR A 69 -2.40 13.83 42.83
C THR A 69 -3.54 13.03 43.46
N SER A 70 -3.43 12.71 44.75
CA SER A 70 -4.51 12.10 45.51
C SER A 70 -4.94 13.06 46.62
N GLY A 71 -6.26 13.25 46.81
CA GLY A 71 -6.83 14.12 47.86
C GLY A 71 -6.68 15.63 47.60
N GLN A 72 -6.11 16.07 46.49
CA GLN A 72 -5.90 17.49 46.18
C GLN A 72 -6.96 18.09 45.23
N SER A 73 -7.95 17.32 44.85
CA SER A 73 -9.00 17.73 43.92
C SER A 73 -8.52 18.29 42.58
N LYS A 74 -7.33 17.89 42.13
CA LYS A 74 -6.73 18.28 40.86
C LYS A 74 -7.03 17.24 39.78
N ARG A 75 -7.41 17.69 38.57
CA ARG A 75 -7.65 16.80 37.45
C ARG A 75 -6.36 16.48 36.68
N LEU A 76 -6.29 15.30 36.12
CA LEU A 76 -5.36 15.02 35.06
C LEU A 76 -5.87 15.63 33.74
N GLU A 77 -4.99 16.21 32.97
CA GLU A 77 -5.29 16.85 31.68
C GLU A 77 -4.60 16.13 30.51
N ALA A 78 -3.43 15.51 30.77
CA ALA A 78 -2.72 14.69 29.77
C ALA A 78 -1.80 13.67 30.44
N ILE A 79 -1.32 12.70 29.66
CA ILE A 79 -0.37 11.68 30.08
C ILE A 79 0.62 11.38 28.95
N GLN A 80 1.84 11.00 29.33
CA GLN A 80 2.85 10.42 28.46
C GLN A 80 3.32 9.09 29.06
N ILE A 81 3.49 8.06 28.21
CA ILE A 81 3.90 6.70 28.62
C ILE A 81 4.95 6.19 27.63
N ARG A 82 6.06 5.63 28.11
CA ARG A 82 7.10 5.01 27.29
C ARG A 82 7.62 3.73 27.91
N LEU A 83 8.13 2.83 27.10
CA LEU A 83 8.81 1.62 27.55
C LEU A 83 10.28 1.92 27.85
N THR A 84 10.85 1.13 28.77
CA THR A 84 12.26 1.11 29.17
C THR A 84 12.75 -0.32 29.28
N GLY A 85 14.06 -0.52 29.43
CA GLY A 85 14.65 -1.85 29.52
C GLY A 85 15.27 -2.34 28.20
N ASN A 86 15.99 -3.47 28.27
CA ASN A 86 16.81 -3.95 27.14
C ASN A 86 16.01 -4.39 25.92
N ASN A 87 14.76 -4.77 26.11
CA ASN A 87 13.88 -5.22 25.05
C ASN A 87 12.79 -4.19 24.69
N ALA A 88 12.88 -2.96 25.19
CA ALA A 88 11.91 -1.91 24.90
C ALA A 88 11.76 -1.61 23.39
N ASP A 89 12.82 -1.81 22.62
CA ASP A 89 12.83 -1.59 21.17
C ASP A 89 12.09 -2.67 20.36
N LEU A 90 11.70 -3.77 21.00
CA LEU A 90 10.92 -4.85 20.37
C LEU A 90 9.40 -4.66 20.52
N TYR A 91 8.97 -3.63 21.28
CA TYR A 91 7.57 -3.39 21.59
C TYR A 91 7.20 -1.93 21.41
N ASP A 92 5.90 -1.67 21.15
CA ASP A 92 5.29 -0.37 21.22
C ASP A 92 4.25 -0.33 22.34
N VAL A 93 4.23 0.75 23.13
CA VAL A 93 3.13 1.02 24.08
C VAL A 93 2.19 2.03 23.48
N TYR A 94 0.96 1.60 23.19
CA TYR A 94 -0.13 2.46 22.72
C TYR A 94 -1.04 2.83 23.90
N TYR A 95 -1.53 4.08 23.88
CA TYR A 95 -2.49 4.55 24.87
C TYR A 95 -3.38 5.64 24.31
N ARG A 96 -4.61 5.69 24.81
CA ARG A 96 -5.57 6.76 24.52
C ARG A 96 -6.35 7.14 25.78
N VAL A 97 -6.91 8.33 25.78
CA VAL A 97 -7.70 8.84 26.90
C VAL A 97 -9.09 9.29 26.47
N HIS A 98 -10.04 9.17 27.39
CA HIS A 98 -11.34 9.83 27.27
C HIS A 98 -11.24 11.19 27.95
N ALA A 99 -11.46 12.28 27.20
CA ALA A 99 -11.35 13.63 27.70
C ALA A 99 -12.70 14.37 27.62
N GLN A 100 -12.95 15.23 28.60
CA GLN A 100 -14.17 16.05 28.66
C GLN A 100 -14.38 16.83 27.35
N THR A 101 -15.57 16.72 26.75
CA THR A 101 -15.99 17.30 25.46
C THR A 101 -15.40 16.64 24.21
N TYR A 102 -14.32 15.87 24.33
CA TYR A 102 -13.67 15.20 23.20
C TYR A 102 -14.05 13.72 23.07
N GLY A 103 -14.54 13.11 24.17
CA GLY A 103 -14.78 11.67 24.17
C GLY A 103 -13.47 10.86 24.17
N TRP A 104 -13.48 9.66 23.59
CA TRP A 104 -12.27 8.89 23.35
C TRP A 104 -11.44 9.56 22.26
N MET A 105 -10.23 9.94 22.61
CA MET A 105 -9.25 10.54 21.70
C MET A 105 -8.48 9.44 20.95
N GLY A 106 -7.76 9.81 19.90
CA GLY A 106 -6.96 8.88 19.11
C GLY A 106 -5.84 8.21 19.91
N TRP A 107 -5.38 7.06 19.42
CA TRP A 107 -4.23 6.38 19.99
C TRP A 107 -2.93 7.16 19.74
N VAL A 108 -2.11 7.24 20.75
CA VAL A 108 -0.72 7.70 20.69
C VAL A 108 0.21 6.62 21.20
N LYS A 109 1.52 6.73 20.97
CA LYS A 109 2.50 5.72 21.39
C LYS A 109 3.81 6.31 21.91
N ASN A 110 4.56 5.51 22.64
CA ASN A 110 6.00 5.67 22.93
C ASN A 110 6.42 7.08 23.41
N GLY A 111 5.71 7.63 24.38
CA GLY A 111 6.05 8.92 24.96
C GLY A 111 5.36 10.12 24.31
N GLU A 112 4.56 9.93 23.27
CA GLU A 112 3.71 10.99 22.75
C GLU A 112 2.65 11.40 23.79
N PRO A 113 2.26 12.67 23.89
CA PRO A 113 1.24 13.08 24.84
C PRO A 113 -0.16 12.62 24.38
N ALA A 114 -0.96 12.06 25.33
CA ALA A 114 -2.38 11.84 25.18
C ALA A 114 -3.17 12.80 26.06
N GLY A 115 -4.22 13.45 25.54
CA GLY A 115 -5.11 14.31 26.33
C GLY A 115 -5.13 15.78 25.92
N THR A 116 -5.32 16.69 26.89
CA THR A 116 -5.72 18.08 26.62
C THR A 116 -4.96 19.10 27.48
N ALA A 117 -3.63 19.02 27.52
CA ALA A 117 -2.83 19.90 28.38
C ALA A 117 -3.07 21.40 28.08
N GLY A 118 -3.38 22.19 29.14
CA GLY A 118 -3.64 23.61 29.04
C GLY A 118 -5.02 24.00 28.50
N GLN A 119 -5.90 23.06 28.19
CA GLN A 119 -7.26 23.30 27.69
C GLN A 119 -8.32 23.30 28.83
N ALA A 120 -7.90 23.17 30.06
CA ALA A 120 -8.79 23.04 31.22
C ALA A 120 -9.84 21.91 31.10
N LYS A 121 -9.55 20.86 30.34
CA LYS A 121 -10.41 19.68 30.17
C LYS A 121 -9.83 18.51 30.99
N ARG A 122 -10.71 17.78 31.68
CA ARG A 122 -10.30 16.64 32.51
C ARG A 122 -10.19 15.37 31.68
N LEU A 123 -9.27 14.50 32.06
CA LEU A 123 -9.32 13.09 31.66
C LEU A 123 -10.36 12.37 32.52
N GLU A 124 -11.10 11.47 31.90
CA GLU A 124 -12.19 10.69 32.52
C GLU A 124 -11.89 9.18 32.51
N ALA A 125 -11.19 8.67 31.49
CA ALA A 125 -10.73 7.30 31.40
C ALA A 125 -9.47 7.18 30.55
N ILE A 126 -8.82 6.00 30.61
CA ILE A 126 -7.63 5.66 29.82
C ILE A 126 -7.65 4.20 29.40
N GLN A 127 -7.10 3.89 28.26
CA GLN A 127 -6.76 2.56 27.77
C GLN A 127 -5.28 2.52 27.42
N ILE A 128 -4.60 1.40 27.78
CA ILE A 128 -3.16 1.19 27.52
C ILE A 128 -2.97 -0.25 27.06
N ILE A 129 -2.19 -0.45 25.99
CA ILE A 129 -1.82 -1.76 25.48
C ILE A 129 -0.35 -1.75 25.04
N ILE A 130 0.36 -2.85 25.25
CA ILE A 130 1.71 -3.09 24.73
C ILE A 130 1.58 -4.17 23.67
N VAL A 131 2.15 -3.94 22.50
CA VAL A 131 2.14 -4.86 21.36
C VAL A 131 3.55 -5.05 20.84
N GLN A 132 3.80 -6.12 20.09
CA GLN A 132 5.07 -6.26 19.38
C GLN A 132 5.22 -5.13 18.36
N LYS A 133 6.45 -4.75 18.06
CA LYS A 133 6.71 -3.73 17.04
C LYS A 133 6.09 -4.17 15.72
N TRP A 134 5.45 -3.25 15.01
CA TRP A 134 4.69 -3.44 13.76
C TRP A 134 3.24 -3.89 13.93
N GLU A 135 2.77 -4.22 15.13
CA GLU A 135 1.36 -4.44 15.41
C GLU A 135 0.65 -3.13 15.76
N SER A 136 -0.64 -3.04 15.44
CA SER A 136 -1.47 -1.88 15.75
C SER A 136 -2.72 -2.27 16.54
N PRO A 137 -3.06 -1.56 17.63
CA PRO A 137 -4.27 -1.82 18.40
C PRO A 137 -5.57 -1.53 17.64
N VAL A 138 -5.51 -0.86 16.50
CA VAL A 138 -6.69 -0.49 15.69
C VAL A 138 -7.44 -1.73 15.18
N TYR A 139 -6.75 -2.84 14.99
CA TYR A 139 -7.32 -4.12 14.52
C TYR A 139 -7.52 -5.14 15.63
N MET A 140 -7.31 -4.77 16.90
CA MET A 140 -7.37 -5.69 18.03
C MET A 140 -8.67 -5.55 18.82
N TYR A 141 -8.98 -6.60 19.58
CA TYR A 141 -10.00 -6.59 20.61
C TYR A 141 -9.30 -6.66 21.97
N ASN A 142 -9.85 -5.96 22.99
CA ASN A 142 -9.34 -6.10 24.34
C ASN A 142 -9.68 -7.48 24.92
N ALA A 143 -9.11 -7.80 26.09
CA ALA A 143 -9.38 -9.06 26.80
C ALA A 143 -10.86 -9.29 27.16
N SER A 144 -11.73 -8.31 26.98
CA SER A 144 -13.19 -8.38 27.17
C SER A 144 -13.96 -8.54 25.84
N GLY A 145 -13.26 -8.69 24.70
CA GLY A 145 -13.87 -8.77 23.37
C GLY A 145 -14.40 -7.45 22.80
N GLU A 146 -14.07 -6.31 23.43
CA GLU A 146 -14.44 -4.99 22.91
C GLU A 146 -13.44 -4.55 21.86
N SER A 147 -13.92 -4.08 20.72
CA SER A 147 -13.06 -3.55 19.65
C SER A 147 -12.25 -2.35 20.14
N LEU A 148 -10.94 -2.41 19.94
CA LEU A 148 -10.02 -1.30 20.18
C LEU A 148 -9.95 -0.32 19.00
N LYS A 149 -10.83 -0.50 18.01
CA LYS A 149 -10.92 0.39 16.85
C LYS A 149 -10.91 1.84 17.31
N GLY A 150 -9.92 2.60 16.84
CA GLY A 150 -9.68 3.97 17.25
C GLY A 150 -10.88 4.87 16.97
N SER A 151 -11.12 5.86 17.85
CA SER A 151 -11.90 7.00 17.44
C SER A 151 -11.05 7.84 16.47
N GLU A 152 -11.65 8.39 15.47
CA GLU A 152 -11.03 9.21 14.42
C GLU A 152 -10.49 10.59 14.92
N SER A 153 -10.24 10.73 16.23
CA SER A 153 -9.80 11.98 16.86
C SER A 153 -8.30 11.95 17.21
N CYS A 154 -7.64 13.11 17.11
CA CYS A 154 -6.25 13.30 17.53
C CYS A 154 -6.03 12.87 18.99
N GLY A 155 -4.88 12.26 19.30
CA GLY A 155 -4.53 11.80 20.63
C GLY A 155 -4.24 12.92 21.64
N PHE A 156 -3.91 14.14 21.16
CA PHE A 156 -3.53 15.26 22.04
C PHE A 156 -4.01 16.62 21.50
N VAL A 157 -4.52 17.45 22.40
CA VAL A 157 -4.86 18.86 22.16
C VAL A 157 -4.25 19.72 23.28
N GLY A 158 -3.36 20.62 22.92
CA GLY A 158 -2.75 21.50 23.91
C GLY A 158 -1.51 22.21 23.40
N THR A 159 -1.04 23.19 24.20
CA THR A 159 0.29 23.77 24.01
C THR A 159 1.31 22.82 24.64
N ALA A 160 2.01 22.04 23.83
CA ALA A 160 3.17 21.30 24.29
C ALA A 160 4.30 22.30 24.56
N LYS A 161 4.39 22.83 25.76
CA LYS A 161 5.65 23.38 26.25
C LYS A 161 6.57 22.20 26.57
N THR A 162 7.21 21.66 25.57
CA THR A 162 8.40 20.85 25.76
C THR A 162 9.58 21.79 25.83
N ASN A 163 10.10 22.01 27.02
CA ASN A 163 11.44 22.55 27.21
C ASN A 163 12.43 21.44 26.81
N THR A 164 12.58 21.19 25.52
CA THR A 164 13.69 20.43 24.95
C THR A 164 14.10 21.11 23.66
N SER A 165 15.35 21.43 23.57
CA SER A 165 15.98 22.14 22.45
C SER A 165 16.00 21.36 21.13
N ASP A 166 15.52 20.10 21.12
CA ASP A 166 15.49 19.26 19.94
C ASP A 166 14.17 18.47 19.88
N ALA A 167 13.34 18.78 18.87
CA ALA A 167 12.23 17.93 18.50
C ALA A 167 12.81 16.64 17.88
N ASN A 168 12.50 15.50 18.50
CA ASN A 168 13.06 14.19 18.12
C ASN A 168 12.10 13.40 17.20
N GLY A 169 11.34 14.08 16.32
CA GLY A 169 10.42 13.46 15.35
C GLY A 169 11.08 13.01 14.04
N VAL A 170 10.31 12.39 13.18
CA VAL A 170 10.70 12.05 11.79
C VAL A 170 10.69 13.30 10.93
N VAL A 171 9.60 14.07 10.94
CA VAL A 171 9.56 15.41 10.36
C VAL A 171 9.52 16.44 11.48
N THR A 172 10.49 17.37 11.47
CA THR A 172 10.57 18.45 12.46
C THR A 172 10.51 19.80 11.77
N TYR A 173 9.81 20.75 12.39
CA TYR A 173 9.62 22.07 11.78
C TYR A 173 9.43 23.16 12.84
N LYS A 174 9.73 24.40 12.45
CA LYS A 174 9.51 25.59 13.24
C LYS A 174 9.12 26.77 12.37
N THR A 175 8.45 27.75 12.94
CA THR A 175 8.01 28.96 12.24
C THR A 175 8.61 30.22 12.87
N HIS A 176 8.77 31.25 12.04
CA HIS A 176 8.99 32.62 12.48
C HIS A 176 7.65 33.33 12.46
N VAL A 177 7.22 33.82 13.62
CA VAL A 177 5.92 34.47 13.83
C VAL A 177 6.10 35.93 14.12
N GLN A 178 5.25 36.76 13.53
CA GLN A 178 5.20 38.19 13.80
C GLN A 178 5.18 38.50 15.32
N SER A 179 6.06 39.38 15.78
CA SER A 179 6.25 39.79 17.17
C SER A 179 6.83 38.72 18.12
N TYR A 180 6.82 37.44 17.75
CA TYR A 180 7.36 36.35 18.57
C TYR A 180 8.71 35.84 18.09
N GLY A 181 9.07 36.12 16.84
CA GLY A 181 10.30 35.62 16.24
C GLY A 181 10.28 34.11 15.94
N ASN A 182 11.45 33.49 15.93
CA ASN A 182 11.57 32.06 15.75
C ASN A 182 11.02 31.29 16.95
N GLN A 183 10.09 30.40 16.70
CA GLN A 183 9.55 29.50 17.71
C GLN A 183 10.40 28.24 17.86
N ASN A 184 10.11 27.43 18.86
CA ASN A 184 10.77 26.15 19.08
C ASN A 184 10.42 25.16 17.94
N TRP A 185 11.30 24.20 17.72
CA TRP A 185 11.02 23.06 16.85
C TRP A 185 9.90 22.21 17.43
N VAL A 186 8.98 21.80 16.56
CA VAL A 186 7.93 20.80 16.83
C VAL A 186 8.04 19.66 15.84
N SER A 187 7.31 18.56 16.03
CA SER A 187 7.39 17.38 15.17
C SER A 187 6.04 16.75 14.89
N ASP A 188 6.00 15.99 13.82
CA ASP A 188 5.04 14.92 13.50
C ASP A 188 3.58 15.30 13.83
N GLY A 189 3.03 16.28 13.11
CA GLY A 189 1.63 16.73 13.23
C GLY A 189 1.37 17.77 14.34
N SER A 190 2.39 18.15 15.14
CA SER A 190 2.25 19.22 16.14
C SER A 190 2.06 20.59 15.48
N ILE A 191 1.35 21.50 16.13
CA ILE A 191 1.10 22.84 15.61
C ILE A 191 2.34 23.73 15.76
N ALA A 192 2.85 24.30 14.67
CA ALA A 192 3.81 25.39 14.65
C ALA A 192 3.12 26.70 14.23
N GLY A 193 3.36 27.77 14.98
CA GLY A 193 2.69 29.06 14.78
C GLY A 193 1.67 29.37 15.87
N THR A 194 0.74 30.27 15.57
CA THR A 194 -0.32 30.70 16.48
C THR A 194 -1.69 30.58 15.81
N SER A 195 -2.73 30.30 16.58
CA SER A 195 -4.10 30.22 16.07
C SER A 195 -4.98 31.16 16.90
N GLY A 196 -5.73 32.03 16.23
CA GLY A 196 -6.62 32.99 16.88
C GLY A 196 -5.96 34.27 17.45
N GLU A 197 -4.64 34.42 17.28
CA GLU A 197 -3.89 35.60 17.79
C GLU A 197 -3.66 36.65 16.70
N ALA A 198 -4.17 36.44 15.51
CA ALA A 198 -4.01 37.33 14.38
C ALA A 198 -2.53 37.66 14.03
N LYS A 199 -1.59 36.73 14.31
CA LYS A 199 -0.15 36.84 14.01
C LYS A 199 0.16 36.06 12.75
N ARG A 200 0.92 36.68 11.83
CA ARG A 200 1.32 36.04 10.59
C ARG A 200 2.57 35.18 10.75
N LEU A 201 2.63 34.10 10.00
CA LEU A 201 3.89 33.43 9.72
C LEU A 201 4.70 34.27 8.72
N GLU A 202 5.99 34.43 8.96
CA GLU A 202 6.93 35.16 8.10
C GLU A 202 7.97 34.23 7.46
N ALA A 203 8.35 33.14 8.14
CA ALA A 203 9.21 32.09 7.62
C ALA A 203 8.92 30.73 8.26
N ILE A 204 9.40 29.67 7.60
CA ILE A 204 9.34 28.29 8.07
C ILE A 204 10.67 27.58 7.79
N TYR A 205 10.99 26.61 8.64
CA TYR A 205 12.13 25.71 8.54
C TYR A 205 11.62 24.29 8.77
N ILE A 206 11.96 23.35 7.87
CA ILE A 206 11.49 21.96 7.95
C ILE A 206 12.69 21.03 7.77
N LYS A 207 12.80 19.98 8.58
CA LYS A 207 13.82 18.92 8.50
C LYS A 207 13.16 17.55 8.45
N LEU A 208 13.78 16.64 7.75
CA LEU A 208 13.40 15.24 7.71
C LEU A 208 14.54 14.36 8.24
N ASN A 209 14.21 13.39 9.07
CA ASN A 209 15.11 12.33 9.50
C ASN A 209 14.62 10.99 8.93
N ALA A 210 14.82 10.79 7.63
CA ALA A 210 14.38 9.59 6.90
C ALA A 210 15.02 8.30 7.45
N SER A 211 16.24 8.39 7.99
CA SER A 211 16.96 7.23 8.54
C SER A 211 16.26 6.61 9.76
N LYS A 212 15.42 7.35 10.47
CA LYS A 212 14.58 6.79 11.55
C LYS A 212 13.55 5.77 11.06
N LEU A 213 13.18 5.84 9.79
CA LEU A 213 12.27 4.91 9.12
C LEU A 213 13.02 3.91 8.23
N GLY A 214 14.37 3.89 8.27
CA GLY A 214 15.18 2.99 7.47
C GLY A 214 15.36 3.41 6.00
N TYR A 215 14.94 4.62 5.61
CA TYR A 215 15.01 5.10 4.22
C TYR A 215 16.04 6.21 4.04
N THR A 216 16.43 6.43 2.79
CA THR A 216 17.22 7.60 2.36
C THR A 216 16.31 8.66 1.76
N GLY A 217 16.70 9.92 1.87
CA GLY A 217 15.95 11.04 1.26
C GLY A 217 15.94 12.26 2.15
N GLY A 218 15.20 13.26 1.73
CA GLY A 218 15.07 14.55 2.38
C GLY A 218 13.70 15.18 2.14
N ILE A 219 13.54 16.40 2.59
CA ILE A 219 12.32 17.19 2.40
C ILE A 219 12.67 18.52 1.73
N ARG A 220 11.87 18.90 0.73
CA ARG A 220 11.99 20.23 0.09
C ARG A 220 10.66 20.97 0.18
N TYR A 221 10.76 22.28 0.27
CA TYR A 221 9.59 23.14 0.44
C TYR A 221 9.83 24.54 -0.12
N LYS A 222 8.75 25.23 -0.46
CA LYS A 222 8.77 26.63 -0.86
C LYS A 222 7.49 27.33 -0.45
N THR A 223 7.57 28.63 -0.20
CA THR A 223 6.43 29.45 0.24
C THR A 223 6.07 30.54 -0.76
N HIS A 224 4.78 30.88 -0.79
CA HIS A 224 4.28 32.09 -1.41
C HIS A 224 4.31 33.21 -0.39
N VAL A 225 5.03 34.29 -0.71
CA VAL A 225 5.27 35.40 0.19
C VAL A 225 4.59 36.66 -0.35
N GLN A 226 3.90 37.39 0.51
CA GLN A 226 3.27 38.67 0.20
C GLN A 226 4.21 39.57 -0.61
N SER A 227 3.77 40.07 -1.76
CA SER A 227 4.45 40.95 -2.70
C SER A 227 5.64 40.33 -3.45
N PHE A 228 6.12 39.13 -3.06
CA PHE A 228 7.21 38.43 -3.74
C PHE A 228 6.72 37.26 -4.59
N GLY A 229 5.51 36.73 -4.30
CA GLY A 229 5.00 35.52 -4.94
C GLY A 229 5.69 34.24 -4.45
N TRP A 230 5.67 33.22 -5.27
CA TRP A 230 6.37 31.96 -4.99
C TRP A 230 7.89 32.14 -5.06
N GLU A 231 8.59 31.57 -4.07
CA GLU A 231 10.05 31.44 -4.17
C GLU A 231 10.42 30.67 -5.43
N LYS A 232 11.46 31.14 -6.15
CA LYS A 232 11.94 30.48 -7.38
C LYS A 232 12.53 29.11 -7.05
N GLU A 233 13.34 29.04 -5.99
CA GLU A 233 14.09 27.84 -5.61
C GLU A 233 13.43 27.14 -4.43
N TRP A 234 13.39 25.80 -4.50
CA TRP A 234 13.03 24.97 -3.39
C TRP A 234 14.07 25.03 -2.27
N LYS A 235 13.64 25.21 -1.05
CA LYS A 235 14.46 25.06 0.15
C LYS A 235 14.53 23.60 0.55
N LYS A 236 15.64 23.20 1.16
CA LYS A 236 15.91 21.82 1.57
C LYS A 236 16.19 21.77 3.07
N ASP A 237 15.92 20.68 3.67
CA ASP A 237 16.21 20.28 5.07
C ASP A 237 16.80 21.38 5.98
N GLY A 238 15.91 22.09 6.67
CA GLY A 238 16.28 23.12 7.66
C GLY A 238 16.65 24.49 7.10
N GLN A 239 16.65 24.69 5.79
CA GLN A 239 16.82 26.03 5.19
C GLN A 239 15.58 26.89 5.44
N MET A 240 15.75 28.20 5.52
CA MET A 240 14.64 29.15 5.66
C MET A 240 13.87 29.29 4.35
N SER A 241 12.55 29.11 4.41
CA SER A 241 11.61 29.50 3.36
C SER A 241 10.76 30.66 3.88
N GLY A 242 10.57 31.69 3.08
CA GLY A 242 9.92 32.94 3.47
C GLY A 242 10.88 34.09 3.73
N THR A 243 10.54 34.99 4.66
CA THR A 243 11.35 36.18 4.96
C THR A 243 11.49 36.37 6.48
N SER A 244 12.63 36.96 6.89
CA SER A 244 12.85 37.41 8.25
C SER A 244 13.13 38.92 8.24
N GLY A 245 12.55 39.69 9.18
CA GLY A 245 12.75 41.12 9.30
C GLY A 245 12.13 42.01 8.21
N LYS A 246 11.38 41.42 7.25
CA LYS A 246 10.75 42.16 6.12
C LYS A 246 9.27 42.44 6.33
N ALA A 247 8.70 42.01 7.47
CA ALA A 247 7.28 42.18 7.80
C ALA A 247 6.33 41.65 6.68
N LYS A 248 6.71 40.57 5.96
CA LYS A 248 5.92 39.94 4.89
C LYS A 248 5.33 38.63 5.37
N ARG A 249 4.03 38.43 5.12
CA ARG A 249 3.32 37.21 5.49
C ARG A 249 3.58 36.09 4.51
N LEU A 250 3.56 34.85 4.99
CA LEU A 250 3.34 33.70 4.16
C LEU A 250 1.85 33.60 3.80
N GLU A 251 1.54 33.23 2.56
CA GLU A 251 0.19 33.09 2.05
C GLU A 251 -0.12 31.64 1.63
N ALA A 252 0.89 30.88 1.18
CA ALA A 252 0.77 29.47 0.85
C ALA A 252 2.12 28.76 0.98
N ILE A 253 2.08 27.41 0.98
CA ILE A 253 3.25 26.55 1.07
C ILE A 253 3.05 25.29 0.22
N ARG A 254 4.18 24.74 -0.29
CA ARG A 254 4.30 23.41 -0.89
C ARG A 254 5.42 22.66 -0.22
N ILE A 255 5.22 21.37 0.02
CA ILE A 255 6.19 20.49 0.67
C ILE A 255 6.23 19.16 -0.07
N GLU A 256 7.43 18.64 -0.35
CA GLU A 256 7.64 17.37 -1.04
C GLU A 256 8.75 16.57 -0.36
N LEU A 257 8.62 15.25 -0.37
CA LEU A 257 9.70 14.32 -0.04
C LEU A 257 10.60 14.11 -1.26
N THR A 258 11.85 13.75 -1.02
CA THR A 258 12.83 13.38 -2.05
C THR A 258 13.58 12.12 -1.64
N GLY A 259 14.11 11.36 -2.61
CA GLY A 259 14.82 10.09 -2.36
C GLY A 259 13.86 8.92 -2.11
N THR A 260 14.40 7.79 -1.65
CA THR A 260 13.62 6.54 -1.53
C THR A 260 12.41 6.65 -0.61
N ILE A 261 12.46 7.46 0.44
CA ILE A 261 11.33 7.65 1.35
C ILE A 261 10.06 8.15 0.64
N SER A 262 10.20 8.91 -0.45
CA SER A 262 9.05 9.40 -1.22
C SER A 262 8.25 8.31 -1.93
N SER A 263 8.82 7.13 -2.07
CA SER A 263 8.13 5.95 -2.64
C SER A 263 7.27 5.20 -1.62
N TYR A 264 7.53 5.40 -0.31
CA TYR A 264 6.86 4.65 0.77
C TYR A 264 6.01 5.53 1.67
N TYR A 265 6.24 6.84 1.70
CA TYR A 265 5.52 7.79 2.54
C TYR A 265 4.97 8.96 1.75
N ASP A 266 3.83 9.48 2.21
CA ASP A 266 3.27 10.77 1.81
C ASP A 266 3.57 11.81 2.89
N VAL A 267 3.94 13.03 2.49
CA VAL A 267 3.99 14.17 3.40
C VAL A 267 2.67 14.93 3.34
N TYR A 268 1.91 14.89 4.43
CA TYR A 268 0.69 15.67 4.60
C TYR A 268 0.97 16.96 5.35
N TYR A 269 0.34 18.04 4.92
CA TYR A 269 0.43 19.32 5.59
C TYR A 269 -0.83 20.15 5.42
N ARG A 270 -1.16 20.93 6.43
CA ARG A 270 -2.28 21.87 6.40
C ARG A 270 -1.94 23.14 7.16
N VAL A 271 -2.64 24.21 6.85
CA VAL A 271 -2.38 25.53 7.40
C VAL A 271 -3.62 26.13 8.04
N HIS A 272 -3.42 26.96 9.08
CA HIS A 272 -4.43 27.90 9.58
C HIS A 272 -4.26 29.22 8.82
N ALA A 273 -5.29 29.63 8.09
CA ALA A 273 -5.26 30.84 7.28
C ALA A 273 -6.30 31.85 7.76
N GLN A 274 -5.95 33.13 7.71
CA GLN A 274 -6.82 34.23 8.07
C GLN A 274 -8.16 34.15 7.33
N SER A 275 -9.28 34.24 8.06
CA SER A 275 -10.66 34.15 7.58
C SER A 275 -11.12 32.74 7.15
N TYR A 276 -10.21 31.76 7.01
CA TYR A 276 -10.53 30.40 6.61
C TYR A 276 -10.38 29.39 7.76
N GLY A 277 -9.67 29.75 8.85
CA GLY A 277 -9.37 28.83 9.94
C GLY A 277 -8.42 27.72 9.49
N TRP A 278 -8.51 26.54 10.10
CA TRP A 278 -7.79 25.36 9.64
C TRP A 278 -8.37 24.87 8.32
N MET A 279 -7.52 24.76 7.32
CA MET A 279 -7.84 24.29 5.99
C MET A 279 -7.63 22.77 5.89
N GLY A 280 -8.13 22.15 4.82
CA GLY A 280 -7.92 20.73 4.54
C GLY A 280 -6.46 20.37 4.35
N TRP A 281 -6.18 19.07 4.30
CA TRP A 281 -4.85 18.55 4.05
C TRP A 281 -4.47 18.68 2.57
N ALA A 282 -3.25 19.16 2.34
CA ALA A 282 -2.51 19.00 1.09
C ALA A 282 -1.46 17.90 1.27
N LYS A 283 -1.05 17.24 0.18
CA LYS A 283 0.03 16.25 0.19
C LYS A 283 1.00 16.44 -0.99
N ASN A 284 2.25 16.02 -0.81
CA ASN A 284 3.24 15.80 -1.88
C ASN A 284 3.30 16.92 -2.94
N GLY A 285 3.58 18.16 -2.52
CA GLY A 285 3.73 19.31 -3.42
C GLY A 285 2.43 20.02 -3.80
N GLU A 286 1.27 19.55 -3.36
CA GLU A 286 0.02 20.31 -3.49
C GLU A 286 0.13 21.64 -2.72
N THR A 287 -0.61 22.63 -3.15
CA THR A 287 -0.60 23.92 -2.47
C THR A 287 -1.52 23.90 -1.24
N ALA A 288 -1.00 24.29 -0.07
CA ALA A 288 -1.80 24.63 1.11
C ALA A 288 -1.78 26.13 1.36
N GLY A 289 -2.96 26.74 1.57
CA GLY A 289 -3.08 28.16 1.89
C GLY A 289 -3.90 28.99 0.91
N THR A 290 -3.52 30.26 0.70
CA THR A 290 -4.39 31.27 0.08
C THR A 290 -3.61 32.22 -0.85
N ALA A 291 -2.74 31.72 -1.73
CA ALA A 291 -1.92 32.58 -2.60
C ALA A 291 -2.79 33.53 -3.43
N GLY A 292 -2.40 34.80 -3.47
CA GLY A 292 -3.08 35.86 -4.23
C GLY A 292 -4.32 36.46 -3.59
N LEU A 293 -4.81 35.93 -2.46
CA LEU A 293 -6.00 36.45 -1.77
C LEU A 293 -5.68 37.43 -0.63
N GLY A 294 -4.41 37.71 -0.40
CA GLY A 294 -4.01 38.66 0.64
C GLY A 294 -4.25 38.15 2.06
N LYS A 295 -4.42 36.84 2.28
CA LYS A 295 -4.66 36.24 3.58
C LYS A 295 -3.38 35.63 4.13
N ARG A 296 -3.09 35.86 5.43
CA ARG A 296 -1.89 35.34 6.07
C ARG A 296 -2.06 33.91 6.52
N LEU A 297 -0.98 33.15 6.50
CA LEU A 297 -0.87 31.93 7.30
C LEU A 297 -0.56 32.28 8.75
N GLU A 298 -1.15 31.57 9.70
CA GLU A 298 -1.01 31.79 11.14
C GLU A 298 -0.39 30.57 11.84
N ALA A 299 -0.68 29.36 11.36
CA ALA A 299 -0.08 28.11 11.86
C ALA A 299 -0.01 27.05 10.77
N ILE A 300 0.75 25.98 11.04
CA ILE A 300 0.92 24.82 10.18
C ILE A 300 1.05 23.54 10.99
N GLN A 301 0.59 22.43 10.42
CA GLN A 301 0.87 21.06 10.84
C GLN A 301 1.46 20.27 9.67
N ILE A 302 2.45 19.42 9.94
CA ILE A 302 3.13 18.59 8.94
C ILE A 302 3.37 17.20 9.55
N CYS A 303 3.02 16.14 8.84
CA CYS A 303 3.28 14.75 9.24
C CYS A 303 3.54 13.86 8.02
N LEU A 304 4.17 12.71 8.26
CA LEU A 304 4.33 11.66 7.29
C LEU A 304 3.30 10.56 7.56
N VAL A 305 2.79 9.98 6.48
CA VAL A 305 1.85 8.86 6.50
C VAL A 305 2.34 7.82 5.50
N GLU A 306 2.30 6.55 5.84
CA GLU A 306 2.60 5.48 4.88
C GLU A 306 1.64 5.55 3.69
N LYS A 307 2.16 5.28 2.50
CA LYS A 307 1.33 5.25 1.29
C LYS A 307 0.23 4.21 1.40
N GLY A 308 -0.94 4.54 0.89
CA GLY A 308 -2.14 3.71 1.01
C GLY A 308 -2.91 3.87 2.33
N SER A 309 -2.37 4.63 3.29
CA SER A 309 -3.09 4.94 4.54
C SER A 309 -3.95 6.20 4.39
N ASP A 310 -5.01 6.27 5.20
CA ASP A 310 -5.89 7.44 5.25
C ASP A 310 -5.16 8.73 5.59
N ALA A 311 -5.68 9.85 5.10
CA ALA A 311 -5.19 11.18 5.49
C ALA A 311 -5.28 11.37 7.02
N PRO A 312 -4.32 12.09 7.63
CA PRO A 312 -4.29 12.22 9.07
C PRO A 312 -5.56 12.86 9.62
N ASN A 313 -6.15 12.21 10.61
CA ASN A 313 -7.20 12.82 11.42
C ASN A 313 -6.57 13.83 12.37
N ALA A 314 -6.86 15.10 12.18
CA ALA A 314 -6.20 16.15 12.94
C ALA A 314 -7.17 17.06 13.70
N LEU A 315 -6.80 17.38 14.95
CA LEU A 315 -7.46 18.43 15.70
C LEU A 315 -6.61 19.71 15.70
N PRO A 316 -7.27 20.87 15.67
CA PRO A 316 -8.73 21.06 15.54
C PRO A 316 -9.24 20.65 14.16
N ALA A 317 -10.52 20.27 14.06
CA ALA A 317 -11.14 19.91 12.79
C ALA A 317 -10.98 21.04 11.76
N ALA A 318 -10.88 20.68 10.49
CA ALA A 318 -10.77 21.66 9.42
C ALA A 318 -12.05 22.52 9.34
N SER A 319 -11.89 23.83 9.35
CA SER A 319 -12.98 24.79 9.13
C SER A 319 -13.35 24.91 7.65
N ASN A 320 -12.45 24.44 6.76
CA ASN A 320 -12.62 24.40 5.32
C ASN A 320 -12.04 23.10 4.76
N ALA A 321 -12.84 22.33 4.05
CA ALA A 321 -12.43 21.04 3.46
C ALA A 321 -11.31 21.16 2.40
N LYS A 322 -11.18 22.35 1.75
CA LYS A 322 -10.14 22.57 0.74
C LYS A 322 -8.82 22.95 1.38
N ALA A 323 -7.73 22.34 0.93
CA ALA A 323 -6.36 22.69 1.33
C ALA A 323 -5.92 24.06 0.80
N TYR A 324 -6.46 24.47 -0.33
CA TYR A 324 -6.08 25.70 -1.03
C TYR A 324 -7.29 26.53 -1.48
N GLN A 325 -7.16 27.85 -1.29
CA GLN A 325 -8.04 28.86 -1.85
C GLN A 325 -7.14 29.91 -2.53
N GLY A 326 -7.29 30.09 -3.82
CA GLY A 326 -6.46 31.03 -4.60
C GLY A 326 -6.68 30.91 -6.09
N THR A 327 -5.93 31.69 -6.86
CA THR A 327 -5.92 31.55 -8.31
C THR A 327 -5.28 30.21 -8.69
N PRO A 328 -5.91 29.37 -9.52
CA PRO A 328 -5.28 28.16 -10.03
C PRO A 328 -3.95 28.51 -10.70
N GLU A 329 -2.90 27.77 -10.38
CA GLU A 329 -1.63 27.98 -11.05
C GLU A 329 -1.66 27.43 -12.47
N PRO A 330 -0.88 28.03 -13.40
CA PRO A 330 -0.70 27.47 -14.73
C PRO A 330 -0.13 26.05 -14.64
N VAL A 331 -0.71 25.11 -15.39
CA VAL A 331 -0.20 23.76 -15.53
C VAL A 331 1.06 23.81 -16.41
N ASP A 332 2.17 23.22 -15.94
CA ASP A 332 3.36 23.00 -16.77
C ASP A 332 3.13 21.77 -17.65
N ASN A 333 2.72 21.99 -18.87
CA ASN A 333 2.43 20.94 -19.84
C ASN A 333 3.69 20.15 -20.28
N SER A 334 4.89 20.54 -19.87
CA SER A 334 6.12 19.78 -20.14
C SER A 334 6.34 18.62 -19.16
N ILE A 335 5.57 18.56 -18.06
CA ILE A 335 5.68 17.53 -17.02
C ILE A 335 4.54 16.52 -17.16
N ILE A 336 4.88 15.25 -17.09
CA ILE A 336 3.92 14.14 -17.01
C ILE A 336 4.03 13.42 -15.68
N TYR A 337 2.92 12.89 -15.21
CA TYR A 337 2.82 12.10 -13.98
C TYR A 337 2.48 10.65 -14.31
N VAL A 338 3.30 9.73 -13.80
CA VAL A 338 3.18 8.28 -13.97
C VAL A 338 2.68 7.70 -12.66
N TYR A 339 1.50 7.12 -12.68
CA TYR A 339 0.84 6.53 -11.51
C TYR A 339 1.00 5.02 -11.49
N SER A 340 1.32 4.47 -10.31
CA SER A 340 1.37 3.03 -10.06
C SER A 340 0.89 2.71 -8.65
N TRP A 341 0.58 1.44 -8.41
CA TRP A 341 0.19 0.94 -7.08
C TRP A 341 1.39 0.61 -6.19
N ASN A 342 2.56 0.32 -6.75
CA ASN A 342 3.79 -0.06 -6.07
C ASN A 342 5.02 0.69 -6.60
N THR A 343 6.22 0.35 -6.13
CA THR A 343 7.47 1.03 -6.51
C THR A 343 8.10 0.52 -7.80
N GLU A 344 7.71 -0.67 -8.29
CA GLU A 344 8.35 -1.37 -9.39
C GLU A 344 8.50 -0.49 -10.65
N LEU A 345 7.40 0.15 -11.09
CA LEU A 345 7.47 1.04 -12.26
C LEU A 345 8.40 2.24 -12.03
N GLY A 346 8.48 2.73 -10.78
CA GLY A 346 9.41 3.80 -10.41
C GLY A 346 10.86 3.41 -10.69
N GLU A 347 11.25 2.17 -10.35
CA GLU A 347 12.57 1.62 -10.63
C GLU A 347 12.80 1.43 -12.14
N ARG A 348 11.78 0.98 -12.88
CA ARG A 348 11.86 0.86 -14.35
C ARG A 348 11.98 2.22 -15.05
N LEU A 349 11.41 3.29 -14.49
CA LEU A 349 11.56 4.65 -15.01
C LEU A 349 13.00 5.16 -14.90
N GLU A 350 13.85 4.63 -14.03
CA GLU A 350 15.26 5.02 -13.97
C GLU A 350 15.99 4.66 -15.27
N TYR A 351 15.67 3.52 -15.91
CA TYR A 351 16.22 3.17 -17.24
C TYR A 351 15.84 4.19 -18.33
N PHE A 352 14.64 4.75 -18.24
CA PHE A 352 14.23 5.85 -19.12
C PHE A 352 15.05 7.12 -18.83
N LYS A 353 15.20 7.50 -17.56
CA LYS A 353 15.92 8.70 -17.15
C LYS A 353 17.40 8.61 -17.47
N ASP A 354 18.02 7.44 -17.32
CA ASP A 354 19.39 7.18 -17.72
C ASP A 354 19.59 7.39 -19.22
N LYS A 355 18.65 6.89 -20.03
CA LYS A 355 18.70 7.03 -21.49
C LYS A 355 18.40 8.45 -21.96
N TYR A 356 17.52 9.17 -21.26
CA TYR A 356 17.05 10.50 -21.59
C TYR A 356 17.15 11.48 -20.41
N PRO A 357 18.38 11.81 -19.95
CA PRO A 357 18.58 12.62 -18.74
C PRO A 357 17.95 14.03 -18.83
N GLN A 358 17.78 14.56 -20.06
CA GLN A 358 17.10 15.84 -20.30
C GLN A 358 15.62 15.83 -19.91
N TYR A 359 14.98 14.66 -19.76
CA TYR A 359 13.58 14.50 -19.35
C TYR A 359 13.43 13.97 -17.91
N ALA A 360 14.53 13.72 -17.18
CA ALA A 360 14.48 13.14 -15.83
C ALA A 360 13.58 13.94 -14.88
N ASP A 361 13.66 15.29 -14.95
CA ASP A 361 12.81 16.18 -14.15
C ASP A 361 11.38 16.37 -14.71
N LYS A 362 11.10 15.87 -15.90
CA LYS A 362 9.81 16.02 -16.57
C LYS A 362 8.89 14.80 -16.40
N VAL A 363 9.43 13.67 -15.97
CA VAL A 363 8.67 12.45 -15.68
C VAL A 363 8.61 12.25 -14.17
N LYS A 364 7.46 12.47 -13.58
CA LYS A 364 7.20 12.34 -12.13
C LYS A 364 6.48 11.06 -11.84
N PHE A 365 6.95 10.34 -10.84
CA PHE A 365 6.36 9.08 -10.40
C PHE A 365 5.51 9.27 -9.14
N GLU A 366 4.29 8.74 -9.15
CA GLU A 366 3.35 8.74 -8.03
C GLU A 366 3.00 7.28 -7.69
N ASN A 367 3.59 6.77 -6.61
CA ASN A 367 3.21 5.48 -6.04
C ASN A 367 2.02 5.69 -5.09
N LEU A 368 0.92 4.99 -5.32
CA LEU A 368 -0.26 5.07 -4.46
C LEU A 368 -0.16 4.18 -3.21
N GLY A 369 0.69 3.13 -3.22
CA GLY A 369 0.87 2.22 -2.09
C GLY A 369 -0.38 1.37 -1.79
N LEU A 370 -1.13 1.02 -2.84
CA LEU A 370 -2.36 0.23 -2.78
C LEU A 370 -2.16 -1.14 -3.43
N SER A 371 -3.11 -2.06 -3.29
CA SER A 371 -3.13 -3.25 -4.15
C SER A 371 -3.57 -2.86 -5.56
N GLY A 372 -2.80 -3.29 -6.58
CA GLY A 372 -3.07 -2.98 -8.01
C GLY A 372 -4.40 -3.51 -8.52
N THR A 373 -4.97 -4.52 -7.86
CA THR A 373 -6.25 -5.14 -8.19
C THR A 373 -7.43 -4.56 -7.41
N SER A 374 -7.18 -3.67 -6.43
CA SER A 374 -8.20 -3.17 -5.50
C SER A 374 -9.13 -2.13 -6.13
N ASP A 375 -10.35 -2.06 -5.59
CA ASP A 375 -11.30 -0.99 -5.93
C ASP A 375 -10.82 0.39 -5.46
N GLU A 376 -10.01 0.43 -4.40
CA GLU A 376 -9.38 1.65 -3.91
C GLU A 376 -8.42 2.22 -4.95
N TYR A 377 -7.60 1.37 -5.58
CA TYR A 377 -6.71 1.82 -6.66
C TYR A 377 -7.49 2.42 -7.83
N LYS A 378 -8.57 1.74 -8.27
CA LYS A 378 -9.45 2.27 -9.32
C LYS A 378 -10.02 3.64 -8.96
N LYS A 379 -10.56 3.79 -7.76
CA LYS A 379 -11.15 5.04 -7.26
C LYS A 379 -10.13 6.18 -7.18
N GLU A 380 -8.91 5.91 -6.70
CA GLU A 380 -7.86 6.93 -6.61
C GLU A 380 -7.40 7.42 -7.99
N ILE A 381 -7.23 6.52 -8.96
CA ILE A 381 -6.91 6.89 -10.34
C ILE A 381 -8.03 7.75 -10.97
N GLU A 382 -9.28 7.33 -10.83
CA GLU A 382 -10.44 8.07 -11.35
C GLU A 382 -10.59 9.44 -10.67
N ALA A 383 -10.41 9.51 -9.35
CA ALA A 383 -10.46 10.76 -8.60
C ALA A 383 -9.34 11.72 -9.04
N ALA A 384 -8.10 11.24 -9.20
CA ALA A 384 -6.98 12.04 -9.70
C ALA A 384 -7.23 12.52 -11.13
N TYR A 385 -7.77 11.66 -12.00
CA TYR A 385 -8.13 12.01 -13.36
C TYR A 385 -9.25 13.06 -13.41
N GLN A 386 -10.31 12.92 -12.60
CA GLN A 386 -11.40 13.89 -12.54
C GLN A 386 -10.95 15.25 -11.96
N LYS A 387 -10.10 15.22 -10.92
CA LYS A 387 -9.52 16.42 -10.32
C LYS A 387 -8.72 17.25 -11.33
N GLY A 388 -7.99 16.59 -12.24
CA GLY A 388 -7.16 17.26 -13.24
C GLY A 388 -6.04 18.10 -12.64
N GLY A 389 -5.61 19.15 -13.35
CA GLY A 389 -4.53 20.04 -12.91
C GLY A 389 -3.13 19.46 -13.16
N GLN A 390 -2.11 19.98 -12.45
CA GLN A 390 -0.70 19.58 -12.67
C GLN A 390 -0.45 18.08 -12.51
N LYS A 391 -1.12 17.45 -11.54
CA LYS A 391 -0.94 16.02 -11.22
C LYS A 391 -1.99 15.11 -11.90
N VAL A 392 -2.54 15.52 -13.02
CA VAL A 392 -3.41 14.62 -13.78
C VAL A 392 -2.63 13.36 -14.19
N PRO A 393 -3.16 12.14 -13.96
CA PRO A 393 -2.50 10.94 -14.43
C PRO A 393 -2.24 11.02 -15.94
N SER A 394 -0.99 10.93 -16.33
CA SER A 394 -0.57 10.96 -17.74
C SER A 394 -0.35 9.55 -18.26
N ILE A 395 0.39 8.73 -17.49
CA ILE A 395 0.56 7.30 -17.70
C ILE A 395 0.03 6.62 -16.43
N VAL A 396 -0.76 5.58 -16.61
CA VAL A 396 -1.28 4.75 -15.52
C VAL A 396 -0.80 3.33 -15.71
N ALA A 397 -0.15 2.78 -14.68
CA ALA A 397 0.11 1.35 -14.58
C ALA A 397 -1.18 0.65 -14.16
N MET A 398 -1.46 -0.48 -14.74
CA MET A 398 -2.64 -1.28 -14.45
C MET A 398 -2.24 -2.74 -14.38
N ASP A 399 -2.56 -3.37 -13.26
CA ASP A 399 -2.53 -4.82 -13.20
C ASP A 399 -3.48 -5.43 -14.23
N GLU A 400 -3.20 -6.65 -14.71
CA GLU A 400 -4.02 -7.35 -15.69
C GLU A 400 -5.50 -7.35 -15.29
N ASP A 401 -5.79 -7.67 -14.03
CA ASP A 401 -7.14 -7.80 -13.49
C ASP A 401 -8.01 -6.55 -13.65
N VAL A 402 -7.40 -5.36 -13.61
CA VAL A 402 -8.12 -4.08 -13.74
C VAL A 402 -7.92 -3.40 -15.09
N SER A 403 -6.96 -3.88 -15.89
CA SER A 403 -6.55 -3.18 -17.13
C SER A 403 -7.65 -3.13 -18.17
N LYS A 404 -8.40 -4.21 -18.37
CA LYS A 404 -9.53 -4.25 -19.33
C LYS A 404 -10.67 -3.31 -18.91
N TYR A 405 -10.96 -3.19 -17.60
CA TYR A 405 -11.93 -2.21 -17.09
C TYR A 405 -11.54 -0.79 -17.51
N PHE A 406 -10.30 -0.38 -17.20
CA PHE A 406 -9.81 0.94 -17.54
C PHE A 406 -9.71 1.17 -19.05
N MET A 407 -9.13 0.24 -19.80
CA MET A 407 -8.95 0.36 -21.25
C MET A 407 -10.26 0.41 -22.02
N SER A 408 -11.34 -0.15 -21.47
CA SER A 408 -12.69 -0.09 -22.05
C SER A 408 -13.34 1.28 -21.89
N SER A 409 -12.81 2.14 -21.00
CA SER A 409 -13.29 3.51 -20.82
C SER A 409 -12.71 4.47 -21.86
N ASP A 410 -13.30 5.69 -21.93
CA ASP A 410 -12.80 6.78 -22.77
C ASP A 410 -11.62 7.52 -22.14
N MET A 411 -11.21 7.16 -20.93
CA MET A 411 -10.09 7.79 -20.21
C MET A 411 -8.77 7.65 -20.96
N PHE A 412 -8.56 6.55 -21.68
CA PHE A 412 -7.28 6.20 -22.27
C PHE A 412 -7.30 6.27 -23.81
N VAL A 413 -6.23 6.87 -24.34
CA VAL A 413 -6.07 7.00 -25.81
C VAL A 413 -5.53 5.70 -26.44
N SER A 414 -5.73 5.55 -27.75
CA SER A 414 -5.09 4.45 -28.47
C SER A 414 -3.63 4.75 -28.75
N MET A 415 -2.79 3.72 -28.82
CA MET A 415 -1.34 3.84 -29.01
C MET A 415 -0.98 4.49 -30.35
N ASP A 416 -1.73 4.22 -31.41
CA ASP A 416 -1.55 4.84 -32.72
C ASP A 416 -1.81 6.35 -32.71
N SER A 417 -2.74 6.83 -31.88
CA SER A 417 -3.04 8.26 -31.74
C SER A 417 -1.91 9.08 -31.10
N ILE A 418 -0.98 8.43 -30.43
CA ILE A 418 0.21 9.06 -29.83
C ILE A 418 1.51 8.65 -30.54
N GLY A 419 1.41 8.11 -31.76
CA GLY A 419 2.54 7.78 -32.60
C GLY A 419 3.30 6.51 -32.24
N ILE A 420 2.65 5.57 -31.50
CA ILE A 420 3.16 4.21 -31.26
C ILE A 420 2.52 3.28 -32.29
N THR A 421 3.32 2.67 -33.13
CA THR A 421 2.88 1.89 -34.28
C THR A 421 3.13 0.40 -34.12
N LYS A 422 2.51 -0.44 -34.94
CA LYS A 422 2.75 -1.89 -34.97
C LYS A 422 4.22 -2.27 -35.14
N LYS A 423 5.01 -1.42 -35.81
CA LYS A 423 6.46 -1.60 -35.96
C LYS A 423 7.17 -1.50 -34.61
N ASP A 424 6.77 -0.57 -33.75
CA ASP A 424 7.42 -0.33 -32.46
C ASP A 424 7.29 -1.57 -31.54
N TYR A 425 6.12 -2.21 -31.47
CA TYR A 425 5.83 -3.38 -30.62
C TYR A 425 5.79 -4.72 -31.35
N SER A 426 6.42 -4.82 -32.53
CA SER A 426 6.42 -6.06 -33.35
C SER A 426 7.05 -7.27 -32.65
N ASN A 427 7.93 -7.03 -31.69
CA ASN A 427 8.57 -8.07 -30.88
C ASN A 427 7.79 -8.46 -29.63
N ALA A 428 6.71 -7.77 -29.27
CA ALA A 428 5.88 -8.14 -28.13
C ALA A 428 5.24 -9.52 -28.34
N PHE A 429 5.00 -10.26 -27.26
CA PHE A 429 4.20 -11.50 -27.33
C PHE A 429 2.75 -11.16 -27.71
N GLN A 430 2.18 -11.93 -28.62
CA GLN A 430 0.88 -11.59 -29.22
C GLN A 430 -0.24 -11.46 -28.19
N TYR A 431 -0.29 -12.34 -27.17
CA TYR A 431 -1.33 -12.32 -26.16
C TYR A 431 -1.39 -11.00 -25.39
N THR A 432 -0.26 -10.32 -25.14
CA THR A 432 -0.24 -9.03 -24.45
C THR A 432 -0.86 -7.93 -25.30
N ILE A 433 -0.70 -8.03 -26.63
CA ILE A 433 -1.31 -7.10 -27.59
C ILE A 433 -2.82 -7.35 -27.70
N ASP A 434 -3.22 -8.63 -27.77
CA ASP A 434 -4.64 -9.01 -27.83
C ASP A 434 -5.35 -8.58 -26.56
N TYR A 435 -4.72 -8.81 -25.41
CA TYR A 435 -5.25 -8.38 -24.12
C TYR A 435 -5.44 -6.87 -24.04
N ALA A 436 -4.46 -6.08 -24.47
CA ALA A 436 -4.52 -4.61 -24.43
C ALA A 436 -5.35 -3.99 -25.59
N THR A 437 -5.90 -4.81 -26.48
CA THR A 437 -6.74 -4.34 -27.60
C THR A 437 -8.21 -4.32 -27.20
N VAL A 438 -8.84 -3.16 -27.34
CA VAL A 438 -10.28 -2.93 -27.08
C VAL A 438 -10.90 -2.29 -28.32
N ASN A 439 -11.97 -2.90 -28.85
CA ASN A 439 -12.66 -2.43 -30.05
C ASN A 439 -11.70 -2.18 -31.24
N GLY A 440 -10.73 -3.10 -31.43
CA GLY A 440 -9.75 -3.03 -32.51
C GLY A 440 -8.65 -1.97 -32.34
N LYS A 441 -8.59 -1.29 -31.19
CA LYS A 441 -7.58 -0.28 -30.86
C LYS A 441 -6.70 -0.75 -29.72
N LEU A 442 -5.38 -0.72 -29.90
CA LEU A 442 -4.42 -0.98 -28.84
C LEU A 442 -4.44 0.20 -27.85
N LYS A 443 -4.77 -0.05 -26.59
CA LYS A 443 -4.93 0.96 -25.54
C LYS A 443 -3.78 1.01 -24.53
N GLY A 444 -2.90 -0.01 -24.51
CA GLY A 444 -1.77 -0.09 -23.59
C GLY A 444 -0.64 -0.94 -24.11
N LEU A 445 0.51 -0.87 -23.46
CA LEU A 445 1.67 -1.72 -23.65
C LEU A 445 2.15 -2.28 -22.32
N CYS A 446 2.82 -3.42 -22.36
CA CYS A 446 3.35 -4.09 -21.17
C CYS A 446 4.86 -4.28 -21.36
N TRP A 447 5.68 -3.94 -20.34
CA TRP A 447 7.13 -4.18 -20.42
C TRP A 447 7.52 -5.61 -20.08
N GLN A 448 6.71 -6.30 -19.28
CA GLN A 448 6.93 -7.69 -18.89
C GLN A 448 5.85 -8.60 -19.46
N ALA A 449 6.23 -9.83 -19.72
CA ALA A 449 5.31 -10.92 -20.04
C ALA A 449 5.29 -11.91 -18.87
N THR A 450 4.14 -12.52 -18.62
CA THR A 450 3.91 -13.36 -17.43
C THR A 450 3.37 -14.74 -17.79
N PRO A 451 4.07 -15.48 -18.68
CA PRO A 451 3.63 -16.83 -19.05
C PRO A 451 3.64 -17.74 -17.81
N GLY A 452 2.53 -18.41 -17.58
CA GLY A 452 2.38 -19.35 -16.47
C GLY A 452 2.94 -20.73 -16.80
N CYS A 453 3.56 -21.35 -15.81
CA CYS A 453 4.15 -22.68 -15.88
C CYS A 453 3.79 -23.50 -14.64
N PHE A 454 4.03 -24.80 -14.69
CA PHE A 454 4.01 -25.64 -13.50
C PHE A 454 5.39 -25.64 -12.85
N VAL A 455 5.45 -25.04 -11.65
CA VAL A 455 6.66 -24.91 -10.80
C VAL A 455 6.66 -26.06 -9.81
N TYR A 456 7.63 -26.97 -9.87
CA TYR A 456 7.61 -28.19 -9.08
C TYR A 456 8.85 -28.37 -8.20
N ARG A 457 8.71 -29.12 -7.11
CA ARG A 457 9.78 -29.56 -6.20
C ARG A 457 10.59 -30.70 -6.85
N THR A 458 11.87 -30.43 -7.12
CA THR A 458 12.77 -31.40 -7.78
C THR A 458 13.08 -32.61 -6.91
N ASP A 459 13.17 -32.43 -5.59
CA ASP A 459 13.38 -33.51 -4.63
C ASP A 459 12.15 -34.45 -4.53
N ILE A 460 10.94 -33.89 -4.52
CA ILE A 460 9.71 -34.70 -4.56
C ILE A 460 9.57 -35.39 -5.89
N ALA A 461 9.81 -34.70 -7.01
CA ALA A 461 9.79 -35.33 -8.36
C ALA A 461 10.76 -36.51 -8.44
N GLN A 462 12.02 -36.34 -7.99
CA GLN A 462 13.00 -37.42 -8.01
C GLN A 462 12.55 -38.60 -7.14
N LYS A 463 11.96 -38.34 -5.96
CA LYS A 463 11.51 -39.40 -5.05
C LYS A 463 10.28 -40.16 -5.59
N VAL A 464 9.30 -39.48 -6.17
CA VAL A 464 8.00 -40.10 -6.54
C VAL A 464 7.95 -40.51 -8.00
N LEU A 465 8.54 -39.70 -8.89
CA LEU A 465 8.52 -39.97 -10.36
C LEU A 465 9.81 -40.59 -10.87
N GLY A 466 10.84 -40.69 -10.04
CA GLY A 466 12.17 -41.23 -10.43
C GLY A 466 12.98 -40.27 -11.30
N THR A 467 12.54 -39.02 -11.43
CA THR A 467 13.20 -38.00 -12.27
C THR A 467 12.88 -36.60 -11.78
N SER A 468 13.83 -35.68 -11.86
CA SER A 468 13.64 -34.25 -11.70
C SER A 468 13.87 -33.45 -13.00
N ASP A 469 14.11 -34.14 -14.11
CA ASP A 469 14.32 -33.53 -15.43
C ASP A 469 13.03 -32.90 -15.95
N PRO A 470 13.02 -31.57 -16.31
CA PRO A 470 11.82 -30.87 -16.73
C PRO A 470 11.07 -31.48 -17.91
N ALA A 471 11.80 -31.99 -18.90
CA ALA A 471 11.20 -32.60 -20.09
C ALA A 471 10.48 -33.92 -19.75
N LYS A 472 11.00 -34.67 -18.79
CA LYS A 472 10.36 -35.90 -18.29
C LYS A 472 9.21 -35.56 -17.33
N VAL A 473 9.38 -34.60 -16.42
CA VAL A 473 8.29 -34.16 -15.53
C VAL A 473 7.12 -33.62 -16.34
N GLN A 474 7.37 -32.89 -17.44
CA GLN A 474 6.33 -32.44 -18.36
C GLN A 474 5.44 -33.59 -18.86
N THR A 475 5.96 -34.79 -19.05
CA THR A 475 5.12 -35.93 -19.51
C THR A 475 4.09 -36.37 -18.46
N TYR A 476 4.34 -36.10 -17.17
CA TYR A 476 3.45 -36.41 -16.07
C TYR A 476 2.38 -35.33 -15.83
N VAL A 477 2.55 -34.12 -16.41
CA VAL A 477 1.63 -32.99 -16.25
C VAL A 477 1.26 -32.34 -17.59
N LYS A 478 1.41 -33.09 -18.73
CA LYS A 478 1.23 -32.59 -20.09
C LYS A 478 -0.22 -32.21 -20.44
N ASP A 479 -1.16 -32.77 -19.75
CA ASP A 479 -2.60 -32.56 -19.85
C ASP A 479 -3.26 -32.86 -18.50
N TRP A 480 -4.53 -32.50 -18.36
CA TRP A 480 -5.24 -32.66 -17.09
C TRP A 480 -5.42 -34.10 -16.62
N ASP A 481 -5.49 -35.06 -17.55
CA ASP A 481 -5.60 -36.47 -17.21
C ASP A 481 -4.26 -36.99 -16.64
N ALA A 482 -3.14 -36.69 -17.27
CA ALA A 482 -1.82 -36.99 -16.75
C ALA A 482 -1.54 -36.28 -15.41
N PHE A 483 -2.01 -35.06 -15.27
CA PHE A 483 -1.92 -34.28 -14.03
C PHE A 483 -2.64 -34.98 -12.86
N MET A 484 -3.89 -35.41 -13.06
CA MET A 484 -4.67 -36.11 -12.04
C MET A 484 -4.10 -37.49 -11.69
N GLN A 485 -3.56 -38.23 -12.70
CA GLN A 485 -2.85 -39.50 -12.45
C GLN A 485 -1.58 -39.26 -11.61
N THR A 486 -0.92 -38.13 -11.80
CA THR A 486 0.25 -37.76 -11.03
C THR A 486 -0.15 -37.32 -9.60
N ALA A 487 -1.29 -36.66 -9.45
CA ALA A 487 -1.85 -36.32 -8.13
C ALA A 487 -2.07 -37.57 -7.27
N GLU A 488 -2.61 -38.63 -7.84
CA GLU A 488 -2.76 -39.91 -7.13
C GLU A 488 -1.40 -40.51 -6.71
N LYS A 489 -0.36 -40.45 -7.56
CA LYS A 489 1.00 -40.91 -7.21
C LYS A 489 1.58 -40.08 -6.05
N MET A 490 1.38 -38.76 -6.08
CA MET A 490 1.84 -37.87 -5.03
C MET A 490 1.17 -38.20 -3.70
N LYS A 491 -0.15 -38.37 -3.69
CA LYS A 491 -0.91 -38.80 -2.50
C LYS A 491 -0.43 -40.13 -1.94
N GLN A 492 -0.23 -41.16 -2.78
CA GLN A 492 0.27 -42.46 -2.34
C GLN A 492 1.67 -42.39 -1.71
N ALA A 493 2.46 -41.40 -2.09
CA ALA A 493 3.78 -41.15 -1.54
C ALA A 493 3.77 -40.16 -0.33
N GLY A 494 2.58 -39.71 0.10
CA GLY A 494 2.40 -38.81 1.24
C GLY A 494 2.58 -37.32 0.90
N TYR A 495 2.43 -36.94 -0.37
CA TYR A 495 2.54 -35.56 -0.84
C TYR A 495 1.20 -35.05 -1.38
N LYS A 496 1.06 -33.73 -1.48
CA LYS A 496 -0.02 -33.05 -2.19
C LYS A 496 0.41 -32.64 -3.59
N MET A 497 -0.54 -32.65 -4.52
CA MET A 497 -0.25 -32.24 -5.90
C MET A 497 -0.07 -30.75 -6.03
N VAL A 498 -0.99 -29.96 -5.46
CA VAL A 498 -1.00 -28.50 -5.36
C VAL A 498 -1.50 -28.07 -3.98
N SER A 499 -1.30 -26.81 -3.62
CA SER A 499 -1.70 -26.26 -2.32
C SER A 499 -3.22 -26.24 -2.13
N GLY A 500 -3.94 -25.71 -3.10
CA GLY A 500 -5.40 -25.64 -3.10
C GLY A 500 -6.02 -25.86 -4.49
N PRO A 501 -7.33 -26.08 -4.59
CA PRO A 501 -8.03 -26.29 -5.86
C PRO A 501 -8.06 -25.04 -6.74
N LYS A 502 -7.91 -23.84 -6.16
CA LYS A 502 -7.88 -22.57 -6.91
C LYS A 502 -6.56 -22.36 -7.68
N GLU A 503 -5.48 -23.04 -7.28
CA GLU A 503 -4.19 -23.00 -7.97
C GLU A 503 -4.28 -23.27 -9.49
N ILE A 504 -5.19 -24.14 -9.88
CA ILE A 504 -5.30 -24.56 -11.29
C ILE A 504 -6.19 -23.64 -12.13
N GLN A 505 -6.88 -22.64 -11.55
CA GLN A 505 -7.93 -21.87 -12.22
C GLN A 505 -7.43 -21.22 -13.50
N ASN A 506 -6.37 -20.43 -13.45
CA ASN A 506 -5.86 -19.72 -14.63
C ASN A 506 -5.47 -20.68 -15.75
N ALA A 507 -4.82 -21.79 -15.41
CA ALA A 507 -4.40 -22.79 -16.38
C ALA A 507 -5.60 -23.54 -16.98
N ALA A 508 -6.62 -23.88 -16.19
CA ALA A 508 -7.82 -24.57 -16.68
C ALA A 508 -8.70 -23.66 -17.54
N LEU A 509 -8.85 -22.39 -17.16
CA LEU A 509 -9.64 -21.40 -17.90
C LEU A 509 -8.95 -20.90 -19.17
N ALA A 510 -7.62 -21.06 -19.30
CA ALA A 510 -6.90 -20.69 -20.52
C ALA A 510 -7.37 -21.46 -21.77
N ASP A 511 -7.97 -22.64 -21.58
CA ASP A 511 -8.51 -23.45 -22.67
C ASP A 511 -9.89 -23.00 -23.17
N ARG A 512 -10.46 -21.91 -22.61
CA ARG A 512 -11.74 -21.34 -23.08
C ARG A 512 -11.72 -21.04 -24.58
N LYS A 513 -12.81 -21.36 -25.25
CA LYS A 513 -13.04 -21.08 -26.66
C LYS A 513 -13.83 -19.80 -26.89
N SER A 514 -14.51 -19.29 -25.86
CA SER A 514 -15.30 -18.07 -25.87
C SER A 514 -14.93 -17.14 -24.73
N ALA A 515 -15.15 -15.83 -24.95
CA ALA A 515 -15.12 -14.86 -23.88
C ALA A 515 -16.27 -15.08 -22.90
N TRP A 516 -16.14 -14.66 -21.64
CA TRP A 516 -17.23 -14.71 -20.66
C TRP A 516 -18.48 -13.97 -21.13
N VAL A 517 -18.31 -12.83 -21.77
CA VAL A 517 -19.42 -12.02 -22.25
C VAL A 517 -19.22 -11.67 -23.73
N ASN A 518 -20.18 -12.01 -24.56
CA ASN A 518 -20.27 -11.64 -25.97
C ASN A 518 -21.59 -10.93 -26.22
N ASP A 519 -21.56 -9.71 -26.72
CA ASP A 519 -22.75 -8.88 -27.02
C ASP A 519 -23.79 -8.88 -25.89
N GLY A 520 -23.33 -8.67 -24.65
CA GLY A 520 -24.18 -8.64 -23.46
C GLY A 520 -24.73 -9.99 -22.99
N THR A 521 -24.30 -11.10 -23.62
CA THR A 521 -24.71 -12.45 -23.24
C THR A 521 -23.53 -13.19 -22.59
N VAL A 522 -23.76 -13.75 -21.40
CA VAL A 522 -22.81 -14.59 -20.67
C VAL A 522 -22.80 -16.00 -21.26
N THR A 523 -21.60 -16.51 -21.51
CA THR A 523 -21.38 -17.89 -21.98
C THR A 523 -20.55 -18.65 -20.95
N ILE A 524 -21.10 -19.72 -20.39
CA ILE A 524 -20.35 -20.66 -19.56
C ILE A 524 -19.65 -21.65 -20.52
N ASP A 525 -18.35 -21.42 -20.71
CA ASP A 525 -17.53 -22.23 -21.62
C ASP A 525 -17.30 -23.64 -21.05
N PRO A 526 -17.15 -24.70 -21.87
CA PRO A 526 -16.82 -26.05 -21.41
C PRO A 526 -15.53 -26.12 -20.54
N ALA A 527 -14.58 -25.19 -20.69
CA ALA A 527 -13.42 -25.11 -19.85
C ALA A 527 -13.77 -24.83 -18.39
N VAL A 528 -14.86 -24.09 -18.13
CA VAL A 528 -15.39 -23.87 -16.78
C VAL A 528 -15.90 -25.18 -16.18
N ASP A 529 -16.68 -25.97 -16.94
CA ASP A 529 -17.13 -27.30 -16.52
C ASP A 529 -15.94 -28.21 -16.16
N LYS A 530 -14.87 -28.17 -16.99
CA LYS A 530 -13.65 -28.93 -16.73
C LYS A 530 -12.93 -28.46 -15.47
N TYR A 531 -12.81 -27.16 -15.26
CA TYR A 531 -12.21 -26.59 -14.04
C TYR A 531 -12.96 -27.03 -12.78
N LEU A 532 -14.28 -26.93 -12.76
CA LEU A 532 -15.09 -27.36 -11.63
C LEU A 532 -14.94 -28.84 -11.34
N GLU A 533 -14.90 -29.70 -12.39
CA GLU A 533 -14.64 -31.15 -12.24
C GLU A 533 -13.27 -31.42 -11.62
N LEU A 534 -12.22 -30.75 -12.11
CA LEU A 534 -10.85 -30.90 -11.60
C LEU A 534 -10.76 -30.44 -10.15
N ALA A 535 -11.35 -29.30 -9.81
CA ALA A 535 -11.36 -28.76 -8.47
C ALA A 535 -12.05 -29.73 -7.48
N MET A 536 -13.24 -30.26 -7.83
CA MET A 536 -13.92 -31.27 -7.04
C MET A 536 -13.04 -32.52 -6.85
N GLN A 537 -12.42 -33.05 -7.91
CA GLN A 537 -11.52 -34.21 -7.80
C GLN A 537 -10.32 -33.93 -6.89
N LEU A 538 -9.73 -32.72 -6.95
CA LEU A 538 -8.62 -32.31 -6.06
C LEU A 538 -9.05 -32.31 -4.58
N ILE A 539 -10.28 -31.83 -4.30
CA ILE A 539 -10.85 -31.77 -2.96
C ILE A 539 -11.20 -33.17 -2.46
N ASP A 540 -12.01 -33.93 -3.22
CA ASP A 540 -12.60 -35.21 -2.80
C ASP A 540 -11.54 -36.28 -2.61
N ASN A 541 -10.53 -36.30 -3.47
CA ASN A 541 -9.44 -37.25 -3.37
C ASN A 541 -8.33 -36.81 -2.40
N GLY A 542 -8.41 -35.60 -1.81
CA GLY A 542 -7.43 -35.11 -0.85
C GLY A 542 -6.04 -34.84 -1.48
N TYR A 543 -6.01 -34.36 -2.70
CA TYR A 543 -4.78 -34.04 -3.44
C TYR A 543 -4.21 -32.66 -3.10
N THR A 544 -4.88 -31.90 -2.24
CA THR A 544 -4.49 -30.55 -1.81
C THR A 544 -4.52 -30.41 -0.28
N ASN A 545 -3.88 -29.36 0.22
CA ASN A 545 -4.01 -28.92 1.63
C ASN A 545 -5.22 -27.99 1.84
N LYS A 546 -5.93 -27.62 0.78
CA LYS A 546 -7.04 -26.66 0.75
C LYS A 546 -6.62 -25.27 1.20
N ASN A 547 -5.39 -24.86 0.86
CA ASN A 547 -4.88 -23.54 1.12
C ASN A 547 -5.01 -22.68 -0.14
N ASP A 548 -5.71 -21.57 -0.02
CA ASP A 548 -5.92 -20.64 -1.11
C ASP A 548 -4.67 -19.80 -1.41
N PRO A 549 -4.44 -19.43 -2.67
CA PRO A 549 -3.41 -18.45 -3.02
C PRO A 549 -3.48 -17.20 -2.15
N TRP A 550 -2.31 -16.69 -1.73
CA TRP A 550 -2.12 -15.49 -0.90
C TRP A 550 -2.50 -15.64 0.59
N THR A 551 -2.79 -16.84 1.07
CA THR A 551 -2.98 -17.12 2.49
C THR A 551 -1.67 -17.58 3.16
N ASP A 552 -1.58 -17.43 4.49
CA ASP A 552 -0.43 -17.94 5.27
C ASP A 552 -0.24 -19.46 5.10
N GLY A 553 -1.33 -20.21 4.93
CA GLY A 553 -1.30 -21.65 4.65
C GLY A 553 -0.62 -21.95 3.31
N TRP A 554 -0.97 -21.20 2.27
CA TRP A 554 -0.39 -21.34 0.95
C TRP A 554 1.12 -21.03 0.94
N VAL A 555 1.54 -19.97 1.65
CA VAL A 555 2.94 -19.61 1.83
C VAL A 555 3.68 -20.70 2.61
N SER A 556 3.11 -21.22 3.69
CA SER A 556 3.68 -22.32 4.49
C SER A 556 3.91 -23.58 3.65
N ASP A 557 3.04 -23.85 2.69
CA ASP A 557 3.14 -25.01 1.79
C ASP A 557 4.34 -24.96 0.84
N PHE A 558 4.97 -23.79 0.62
CA PHE A 558 6.18 -23.68 -0.21
C PHE A 558 7.32 -24.55 0.33
N THR A 559 7.46 -24.63 1.64
CA THR A 559 8.47 -25.46 2.30
C THR A 559 7.94 -26.82 2.79
N GLY A 560 6.63 -27.07 2.59
CA GLY A 560 5.91 -28.24 3.05
C GLY A 560 5.94 -29.45 2.11
N ASP A 561 4.81 -30.15 2.07
CA ASP A 561 4.61 -31.41 1.33
C ASP A 561 3.97 -31.24 -0.07
N VAL A 562 3.82 -30.02 -0.55
CA VAL A 562 3.22 -29.71 -1.86
C VAL A 562 4.24 -29.93 -2.99
N PHE A 563 3.83 -30.71 -3.98
CA PHE A 563 4.66 -31.03 -5.15
C PHE A 563 4.85 -29.84 -6.08
N GLY A 564 3.80 -29.09 -6.39
CA GLY A 564 3.92 -28.01 -7.35
C GLY A 564 2.85 -26.93 -7.27
N TYR A 565 3.10 -25.86 -8.03
CA TYR A 565 2.30 -24.65 -8.11
C TYR A 565 2.14 -24.22 -9.57
N PHE A 566 1.04 -23.56 -9.87
CA PHE A 566 0.87 -22.87 -11.14
C PHE A 566 1.36 -21.43 -10.98
N GLY A 567 2.53 -21.11 -11.54
CA GLY A 567 3.19 -19.83 -11.33
C GLY A 567 3.80 -19.24 -12.60
N CYS A 568 4.08 -17.97 -12.59
CA CYS A 568 4.68 -17.18 -13.66
C CYS A 568 6.06 -16.66 -13.24
N PRO A 569 6.80 -15.86 -14.07
CA PRO A 569 8.13 -15.37 -13.69
C PRO A 569 8.17 -14.65 -12.35
N TRP A 570 7.26 -13.69 -12.08
CA TRP A 570 7.26 -12.95 -10.81
C TRP A 570 6.95 -13.87 -9.62
N PHE A 571 6.10 -14.89 -9.78
CA PHE A 571 5.83 -15.87 -8.72
C PHE A 571 7.09 -16.62 -8.30
N VAL A 572 7.92 -17.04 -9.29
CA VAL A 572 9.20 -17.72 -9.02
C VAL A 572 10.19 -16.81 -8.34
N TYR A 573 10.36 -15.58 -8.85
CA TYR A 573 11.42 -14.69 -8.40
C TYR A 573 11.11 -13.92 -7.11
N TRP A 574 9.83 -13.69 -6.81
CA TRP A 574 9.41 -12.90 -5.67
C TRP A 574 8.74 -13.77 -4.60
N SER A 575 7.63 -14.45 -4.92
CA SER A 575 6.90 -15.21 -3.91
C SER A 575 7.68 -16.41 -3.39
N ILE A 576 8.18 -17.31 -4.27
CA ILE A 576 8.94 -18.49 -3.84
C ILE A 576 10.31 -18.10 -3.29
N ASN A 577 11.04 -17.20 -3.95
CA ASN A 577 12.39 -16.84 -3.54
C ASN A 577 12.42 -16.20 -2.16
N ASP A 578 11.48 -15.29 -1.87
CA ASP A 578 11.47 -14.57 -0.62
C ASP A 578 11.15 -15.51 0.55
N GLU A 579 10.23 -16.44 0.37
CA GLU A 579 9.79 -17.37 1.41
C GLU A 579 10.72 -18.59 1.59
N GLU A 580 11.35 -19.09 0.52
CA GLU A 580 12.25 -20.23 0.60
C GLU A 580 13.71 -19.86 0.90
N SER A 581 14.07 -18.58 0.87
CA SER A 581 15.45 -18.14 1.09
C SER A 581 15.98 -18.62 2.45
N GLY A 582 17.09 -19.38 2.39
CA GLY A 582 17.69 -19.99 3.58
C GLY A 582 17.00 -21.25 4.13
N SER A 583 15.89 -21.70 3.52
CA SER A 583 15.18 -22.92 3.91
C SER A 583 15.82 -24.19 3.33
N ALA A 584 15.36 -25.36 3.79
CA ALA A 584 15.80 -26.66 3.25
C ALA A 584 15.31 -26.93 1.82
N THR A 585 14.37 -26.16 1.32
CA THR A 585 13.79 -26.27 -0.03
C THR A 585 14.40 -25.28 -1.03
N ALA A 586 15.19 -24.34 -0.58
CA ALA A 586 15.86 -23.36 -1.42
C ALA A 586 16.66 -24.02 -2.55
N GLY A 587 16.42 -23.57 -3.80
CA GLY A 587 17.06 -24.12 -5.00
C GLY A 587 16.57 -25.53 -5.41
N LYS A 588 15.56 -26.09 -4.75
CA LYS A 588 14.95 -27.39 -5.11
C LYS A 588 13.69 -27.22 -5.94
N ARG A 589 13.68 -26.25 -6.83
CA ARG A 589 12.58 -25.99 -7.77
C ARG A 589 13.05 -26.10 -9.21
N ASN A 590 12.12 -26.45 -10.09
CA ASN A 590 12.27 -26.31 -11.54
C ASN A 590 10.89 -26.06 -12.15
N ILE A 591 10.86 -25.75 -13.44
CA ILE A 591 9.61 -25.46 -14.15
C ILE A 591 9.44 -26.36 -15.37
N CYS A 592 8.19 -26.62 -15.71
CA CYS A 592 7.79 -27.15 -17.01
C CYS A 592 6.49 -26.48 -17.46
N ALA A 593 6.10 -26.65 -18.73
CA ALA A 593 4.97 -25.90 -19.30
C ALA A 593 3.64 -26.18 -18.58
N GLY A 594 3.47 -27.38 -18.01
CA GLY A 594 2.19 -27.81 -17.45
C GLY A 594 1.16 -28.26 -18.49
N PRO A 595 -0.12 -28.40 -18.10
CA PRO A 595 -1.17 -28.94 -18.96
C PRO A 595 -1.70 -27.94 -20.00
N SER A 596 -1.64 -26.65 -19.73
CA SER A 596 -2.16 -25.57 -20.58
C SER A 596 -1.22 -24.38 -20.60
N ALA A 597 -1.20 -23.62 -21.70
CA ALA A 597 -0.48 -22.37 -21.79
C ALA A 597 -1.39 -21.21 -21.30
N TYR A 598 -0.98 -20.54 -20.24
CA TYR A 598 -1.73 -19.45 -19.63
C TYR A 598 -0.79 -18.30 -19.27
N ASN A 599 -1.34 -17.15 -18.90
CA ASN A 599 -0.63 -16.07 -18.24
C ASN A 599 -1.23 -15.80 -16.85
N TRP A 600 -0.48 -15.16 -15.99
CA TRP A 600 -0.94 -14.71 -14.68
C TRP A 600 -0.41 -13.33 -14.39
N GLY A 601 -1.32 -12.33 -14.34
CA GLY A 601 -1.00 -10.94 -14.11
C GLY A 601 -0.18 -10.29 -15.23
N GLY A 602 0.55 -9.26 -14.88
CA GLY A 602 1.32 -8.41 -15.78
C GLY A 602 0.89 -6.94 -15.64
N THR A 603 1.82 -6.03 -15.91
CA THR A 603 1.58 -4.61 -15.75
C THR A 603 1.46 -3.91 -17.09
N TYR A 604 0.27 -3.38 -17.37
CA TYR A 604 -0.03 -2.60 -18.57
C TYR A 604 0.11 -1.09 -18.30
N LEU A 605 0.73 -0.38 -19.23
CA LEU A 605 0.87 1.07 -19.22
C LEU A 605 -0.03 1.69 -20.28
N SER A 606 -0.92 2.58 -19.86
CA SER A 606 -1.80 3.32 -20.76
C SER A 606 -1.66 4.82 -20.56
N VAL A 607 -1.91 5.60 -21.63
CA VAL A 607 -1.82 7.06 -21.62
C VAL A 607 -3.22 7.65 -21.58
N THR A 608 -3.47 8.58 -20.66
CA THR A 608 -4.78 9.23 -20.54
C THR A 608 -4.98 10.27 -21.64
N ASP A 609 -6.22 10.54 -21.98
CA ASP A 609 -6.59 11.61 -22.94
C ASP A 609 -6.24 13.01 -22.42
N LYS A 610 -6.21 13.20 -21.07
CA LYS A 610 -5.82 14.43 -20.38
C LYS A 610 -4.31 14.59 -20.20
N CYS A 611 -3.49 13.65 -20.70
CA CYS A 611 -2.04 13.76 -20.65
C CYS A 611 -1.57 15.05 -21.34
N PRO A 612 -0.87 15.95 -20.64
CA PRO A 612 -0.48 17.24 -21.20
C PRO A 612 0.64 17.14 -22.24
N ASN A 613 1.45 16.08 -22.20
CA ASN A 613 2.55 15.84 -23.12
C ASN A 613 2.54 14.37 -23.60
N LYS A 614 1.70 14.10 -24.59
CA LYS A 614 1.54 12.74 -25.14
C LYS A 614 2.80 12.24 -25.88
N GLU A 615 3.60 13.15 -26.44
CA GLU A 615 4.86 12.79 -27.10
C GLU A 615 5.88 12.25 -26.07
N LEU A 616 6.01 12.91 -24.93
CA LEU A 616 6.87 12.44 -23.85
C LEU A 616 6.35 11.12 -23.24
N ALA A 617 5.01 10.99 -23.06
CA ALA A 617 4.41 9.76 -22.60
C ALA A 617 4.67 8.60 -23.58
N ALA A 618 4.51 8.84 -24.89
CA ALA A 618 4.83 7.83 -25.91
C ALA A 618 6.32 7.45 -25.90
N LEU A 619 7.23 8.41 -25.68
CA LEU A 619 8.66 8.14 -25.58
C LEU A 619 8.96 7.24 -24.36
N VAL A 620 8.31 7.47 -23.20
CA VAL A 620 8.45 6.61 -22.02
C VAL A 620 7.97 5.18 -22.34
N LEU A 621 6.77 5.02 -22.91
CA LEU A 621 6.24 3.70 -23.26
C LEU A 621 7.13 2.99 -24.29
N LYS A 622 7.56 3.66 -25.34
CA LYS A 622 8.49 3.06 -26.34
C LYS A 622 9.79 2.60 -25.70
N THR A 623 10.32 3.39 -24.77
CA THR A 623 11.58 3.06 -24.09
C THR A 623 11.45 1.82 -23.21
N LEU A 624 10.41 1.75 -22.38
CA LEU A 624 10.25 0.65 -21.45
C LEU A 624 9.68 -0.62 -22.08
N CYS A 625 8.79 -0.48 -23.09
CA CYS A 625 8.03 -1.60 -23.62
C CYS A 625 8.46 -2.06 -25.05
N CYS A 626 9.31 -1.28 -25.73
CA CYS A 626 9.67 -1.56 -27.12
C CYS A 626 11.18 -1.52 -27.41
N ASP A 627 11.94 -0.77 -26.63
CA ASP A 627 13.38 -0.57 -26.88
C ASP A 627 14.18 -1.82 -26.49
N THR A 628 14.75 -2.48 -27.49
CA THR A 628 15.44 -3.77 -27.30
C THR A 628 16.64 -3.69 -26.37
N ASP A 629 17.39 -2.58 -26.38
CA ASP A 629 18.57 -2.43 -25.54
C ASP A 629 18.19 -2.16 -24.09
N VAL A 630 17.17 -1.33 -23.85
CA VAL A 630 16.63 -1.06 -22.51
C VAL A 630 15.99 -2.32 -21.92
N MET A 631 15.17 -3.02 -22.70
CA MET A 631 14.52 -4.27 -22.24
C MET A 631 15.53 -5.37 -21.98
N TYR A 632 16.63 -5.44 -22.76
CA TYR A 632 17.73 -6.37 -22.48
C TYR A 632 18.36 -6.07 -21.11
N LYS A 633 18.65 -4.80 -20.84
CA LYS A 633 19.21 -4.37 -19.56
C LYS A 633 18.25 -4.64 -18.40
N ILE A 634 16.95 -4.34 -18.54
CA ILE A 634 15.93 -4.67 -17.55
C ILE A 634 15.98 -6.16 -17.23
N GLN A 635 15.89 -7.04 -18.22
CA GLN A 635 15.89 -8.49 -17.98
C GLN A 635 17.20 -9.01 -17.37
N ASP A 636 18.34 -8.45 -17.70
CA ASP A 636 19.65 -8.88 -17.16
C ASP A 636 19.85 -8.43 -15.70
N GLU A 637 19.20 -7.33 -15.28
CA GLU A 637 19.40 -6.69 -13.97
C GLU A 637 18.25 -6.92 -12.96
N THR A 638 17.02 -7.20 -13.45
CA THR A 638 15.83 -7.18 -12.57
C THR A 638 15.09 -8.51 -12.48
N LEU A 639 15.52 -9.55 -13.19
CA LEU A 639 14.81 -10.82 -13.25
C LEU A 639 13.42 -10.77 -13.93
N ASP A 640 12.98 -9.62 -14.48
CA ASP A 640 11.76 -9.57 -15.29
C ASP A 640 11.86 -10.50 -16.50
N PHE A 641 10.76 -11.14 -16.89
CA PHE A 641 10.65 -11.76 -18.21
C PHE A 641 10.04 -10.72 -19.15
N VAL A 642 10.91 -9.99 -19.88
CA VAL A 642 10.47 -8.84 -20.69
C VAL A 642 9.58 -9.24 -21.85
N ASN A 643 8.62 -8.39 -22.19
CA ASN A 643 7.69 -8.57 -23.29
C ASN A 643 8.34 -8.27 -24.67
N ASN A 644 9.45 -8.96 -24.97
CA ASN A 644 10.18 -8.78 -26.23
C ASN A 644 10.83 -10.09 -26.68
N LYS A 645 10.25 -10.73 -27.69
CA LYS A 645 10.72 -12.01 -28.23
C LYS A 645 12.18 -12.00 -28.65
N ALA A 646 12.64 -10.92 -29.28
CA ALA A 646 14.02 -10.79 -29.75
C ALA A 646 15.03 -10.69 -28.59
N VAL A 647 14.66 -9.98 -27.52
CA VAL A 647 15.48 -9.89 -26.31
C VAL A 647 15.59 -11.25 -25.64
N VAL A 648 14.46 -11.92 -25.39
CA VAL A 648 14.45 -13.23 -24.73
C VAL A 648 15.26 -14.25 -25.53
N GLN A 649 15.09 -14.31 -26.85
CA GLN A 649 15.89 -15.22 -27.72
C GLN A 649 17.38 -14.88 -27.65
N LYS A 650 17.77 -13.60 -27.64
CA LYS A 650 19.16 -13.18 -27.51
C LYS A 650 19.74 -13.58 -26.14
N MET A 651 18.97 -13.46 -25.05
CA MET A 651 19.38 -13.91 -23.71
C MET A 651 19.62 -15.42 -23.68
N ILE A 652 18.68 -16.21 -24.25
CA ILE A 652 18.81 -17.67 -24.38
C ILE A 652 20.07 -18.03 -25.16
N ALA A 653 20.28 -17.42 -26.33
CA ALA A 653 21.45 -17.67 -27.19
C ALA A 653 22.78 -17.33 -26.49
N ASN A 654 22.77 -16.32 -25.58
CA ASN A 654 23.94 -15.93 -24.80
C ASN A 654 24.12 -16.74 -23.50
N GLY A 655 23.28 -17.78 -23.26
CA GLY A 655 23.33 -18.59 -22.04
C GLY A 655 22.97 -17.81 -20.75
N LYS A 656 22.28 -16.69 -20.88
CA LYS A 656 21.81 -15.87 -19.75
C LYS A 656 20.48 -16.42 -19.19
N GLY A 657 20.18 -16.15 -17.91
CA GLY A 657 18.90 -16.45 -17.28
C GLY A 657 18.89 -17.65 -16.35
N ALA A 658 20.04 -18.33 -16.15
CA ALA A 658 20.15 -19.35 -15.09
C ALA A 658 19.98 -18.71 -13.71
N THR A 659 19.19 -19.35 -12.83
CA THR A 659 18.89 -18.80 -11.51
C THR A 659 19.09 -19.82 -10.39
N PRO A 660 19.70 -19.42 -9.25
CA PRO A 660 19.83 -20.28 -8.08
C PRO A 660 18.47 -20.77 -7.52
N ILE A 661 17.41 -19.98 -7.67
CA ILE A 661 16.04 -20.33 -7.22
C ILE A 661 15.58 -21.66 -7.87
N LEU A 662 15.94 -21.88 -9.12
CA LEU A 662 15.65 -23.11 -9.86
C LEU A 662 16.84 -24.07 -9.88
N GLY A 663 17.69 -24.08 -8.85
CA GLY A 663 18.84 -24.96 -8.75
C GLY A 663 19.90 -24.75 -9.85
N GLY A 664 19.98 -23.57 -10.42
CA GLY A 664 20.86 -23.22 -11.55
C GLY A 664 20.24 -23.47 -12.94
N ALA A 665 18.99 -23.92 -13.02
CA ALA A 665 18.30 -24.07 -14.30
C ALA A 665 17.96 -22.72 -14.93
N ASN A 666 17.85 -22.69 -16.26
CA ASN A 666 17.46 -21.54 -17.04
C ASN A 666 16.00 -21.67 -17.49
N PRO A 667 15.06 -20.84 -16.98
CA PRO A 667 13.64 -20.95 -17.31
C PRO A 667 13.24 -20.28 -18.64
N LEU A 668 14.09 -19.44 -19.23
CA LEU A 668 13.73 -18.54 -20.33
C LEU A 668 13.15 -19.29 -21.55
N GLN A 669 13.72 -20.44 -21.90
CA GLN A 669 13.22 -21.21 -23.03
C GLN A 669 11.81 -21.78 -22.77
N THR A 670 11.55 -22.23 -21.54
CA THR A 670 10.24 -22.76 -21.16
C THR A 670 9.21 -21.63 -21.17
N TRP A 671 9.49 -20.50 -20.53
CA TRP A 671 8.60 -19.34 -20.55
C TRP A 671 8.35 -18.82 -21.96
N TYR A 672 9.41 -18.73 -22.81
CA TYR A 672 9.24 -18.32 -24.20
C TYR A 672 8.28 -19.26 -24.97
N ASN A 673 8.45 -20.57 -24.82
CA ASN A 673 7.63 -21.56 -25.48
C ASN A 673 6.17 -21.54 -25.04
N VAL A 674 5.90 -21.15 -23.78
CA VAL A 674 4.55 -20.95 -23.27
C VAL A 674 4.00 -19.62 -23.75
N ALA A 675 4.73 -18.50 -23.61
CA ALA A 675 4.28 -17.15 -23.96
C ALA A 675 3.80 -17.03 -25.43
N VAL A 676 4.42 -17.76 -26.36
CA VAL A 676 4.01 -17.76 -27.77
C VAL A 676 2.71 -18.54 -28.05
N LYS A 677 2.21 -19.31 -27.05
CA LYS A 677 0.99 -20.11 -27.15
C LYS A 677 -0.20 -19.55 -26.41
N VAL A 678 0.04 -18.60 -25.47
CA VAL A 678 -1.04 -17.96 -24.71
C VAL A 678 -1.97 -17.22 -25.65
N ASP A 679 -3.28 -17.33 -25.42
CA ASP A 679 -4.33 -16.63 -26.17
C ASP A 679 -4.98 -15.57 -25.30
N GLY A 680 -4.64 -14.29 -25.50
CA GLY A 680 -5.23 -13.14 -24.84
C GLY A 680 -6.53 -12.60 -25.47
N SER A 681 -6.97 -13.20 -26.58
CA SER A 681 -8.08 -12.67 -27.39
C SER A 681 -9.46 -12.81 -26.75
N LYS A 682 -9.59 -13.63 -25.70
CA LYS A 682 -10.86 -13.90 -25.01
C LYS A 682 -11.10 -12.94 -23.80
N ALA A 683 -10.11 -12.14 -23.42
CA ALA A 683 -10.18 -11.29 -22.27
C ALA A 683 -11.20 -10.15 -22.45
N THR A 684 -12.05 -9.93 -21.44
CA THR A 684 -13.07 -8.88 -21.39
C THR A 684 -12.99 -8.11 -20.09
N GLN A 685 -13.68 -6.99 -19.99
CA GLN A 685 -13.78 -6.18 -18.76
C GLN A 685 -14.50 -6.91 -17.60
N TYR A 686 -15.10 -8.05 -17.84
CA TYR A 686 -15.87 -8.83 -16.87
C TYR A 686 -15.05 -9.96 -16.25
N ASP A 687 -13.92 -10.35 -16.85
CA ASP A 687 -13.17 -11.56 -16.51
C ASP A 687 -12.76 -11.56 -15.03
N SER A 688 -12.08 -10.53 -14.54
CA SER A 688 -11.59 -10.46 -13.16
C SER A 688 -12.69 -10.70 -12.12
N VAL A 689 -13.87 -10.09 -12.30
CA VAL A 689 -14.99 -10.25 -11.36
C VAL A 689 -15.61 -11.65 -11.47
N ILE A 690 -15.81 -12.15 -12.69
CA ILE A 690 -16.40 -13.50 -12.89
C ILE A 690 -15.46 -14.59 -12.42
N ASP A 691 -14.16 -14.45 -12.66
CA ASP A 691 -13.12 -15.37 -12.18
C ASP A 691 -13.04 -15.34 -10.63
N GLY A 692 -13.27 -14.17 -10.01
CA GLY A 692 -13.44 -14.04 -8.54
C GLY A 692 -14.69 -14.73 -8.01
N TYR A 693 -15.80 -14.75 -8.77
CA TYR A 693 -16.99 -15.53 -8.39
C TYR A 693 -16.73 -17.02 -8.41
N LEU A 694 -15.87 -17.52 -9.31
CA LEU A 694 -15.45 -18.92 -9.30
C LEU A 694 -14.70 -19.28 -8.01
N TYR A 695 -13.87 -18.39 -7.46
CA TYR A 695 -13.25 -18.61 -6.15
C TYR A 695 -14.30 -18.84 -5.06
N THR A 696 -15.34 -17.99 -5.02
CA THR A 696 -16.43 -18.15 -4.04
C THR A 696 -17.20 -19.45 -4.24
N VAL A 697 -17.39 -19.87 -5.48
CA VAL A 697 -18.05 -21.16 -5.79
C VAL A 697 -17.21 -22.34 -5.29
N ILE A 698 -15.88 -22.28 -5.43
CA ILE A 698 -14.97 -23.32 -4.93
C ILE A 698 -14.94 -23.32 -3.39
N ASP A 699 -14.96 -22.15 -2.72
CA ASP A 699 -15.09 -22.06 -1.25
C ASP A 699 -16.33 -22.79 -0.75
N GLY A 700 -17.46 -22.65 -1.44
CA GLY A 700 -18.68 -23.37 -1.16
C GLY A 700 -18.51 -24.90 -1.26
N CYS A 701 -17.79 -25.37 -2.26
CA CYS A 701 -17.48 -26.78 -2.43
C CYS A 701 -16.59 -27.32 -1.30
N GLU A 702 -15.52 -26.60 -0.96
CA GLU A 702 -14.64 -26.95 0.17
C GLU A 702 -15.36 -27.00 1.51
N GLY A 703 -16.33 -26.11 1.71
CA GLY A 703 -17.21 -26.07 2.88
C GLY A 703 -18.32 -27.10 2.90
N GLY A 704 -18.45 -27.92 1.85
CA GLY A 704 -19.51 -28.94 1.72
C GLY A 704 -20.90 -28.37 1.42
N HIS A 705 -20.99 -27.16 0.85
CA HIS A 705 -22.26 -26.51 0.50
C HIS A 705 -22.75 -26.83 -0.91
N HIS A 706 -21.93 -27.43 -1.75
CA HIS A 706 -22.25 -27.81 -3.13
C HIS A 706 -21.96 -29.28 -3.35
N GLU A 707 -23.01 -30.06 -3.70
CA GLU A 707 -22.89 -31.51 -3.92
C GLU A 707 -22.63 -31.85 -5.40
N SER A 708 -22.89 -30.92 -6.33
CA SER A 708 -22.73 -31.17 -7.76
C SER A 708 -22.17 -29.97 -8.53
N LYS A 709 -21.59 -30.26 -9.68
CA LYS A 709 -21.14 -29.25 -10.67
C LYS A 709 -22.28 -28.35 -11.13
N ASP A 710 -23.51 -28.87 -11.24
CA ASP A 710 -24.66 -28.09 -11.70
C ASP A 710 -25.11 -27.07 -10.62
N ASP A 711 -24.98 -27.40 -9.33
CA ASP A 711 -25.20 -26.46 -8.24
C ASP A 711 -24.17 -25.32 -8.27
N MET A 712 -22.91 -25.68 -8.47
CA MET A 712 -21.80 -24.70 -8.61
C MET A 712 -22.03 -23.74 -9.75
N LYS A 713 -22.45 -24.25 -10.93
CA LYS A 713 -22.79 -23.42 -12.09
C LYS A 713 -24.02 -22.54 -11.86
N SER A 714 -25.00 -23.07 -11.15
CA SER A 714 -26.21 -22.32 -10.81
C SER A 714 -25.89 -21.14 -9.89
N MET A 715 -25.02 -21.35 -8.90
CA MET A 715 -24.48 -20.30 -8.04
C MET A 715 -23.72 -19.26 -8.84
N LEU A 716 -22.77 -19.68 -9.70
CA LEU A 716 -22.00 -18.77 -10.54
C LEU A 716 -22.91 -17.88 -11.39
N LYS A 717 -23.94 -18.47 -12.04
CA LYS A 717 -24.91 -17.72 -12.83
C LYS A 717 -25.67 -16.71 -11.99
N ALA A 718 -26.08 -17.09 -10.77
CA ALA A 718 -26.78 -16.19 -9.86
C ALA A 718 -25.88 -14.99 -9.45
N MET A 719 -24.64 -15.23 -9.09
CA MET A 719 -23.68 -14.18 -8.74
C MET A 719 -23.40 -13.24 -9.92
N ILE A 720 -23.22 -13.79 -11.13
CA ILE A 720 -23.06 -12.96 -12.35
C ILE A 720 -24.30 -12.10 -12.58
N LYS A 721 -25.51 -12.65 -12.41
CA LYS A 721 -26.76 -11.91 -12.60
C LYS A 721 -26.95 -10.82 -11.56
N GLU A 722 -26.53 -11.05 -10.32
CA GLU A 722 -26.55 -10.05 -9.25
C GLU A 722 -25.55 -8.93 -9.50
N GLY A 723 -24.31 -9.26 -9.82
CA GLY A 723 -23.25 -8.28 -10.09
C GLY A 723 -23.45 -7.48 -11.38
N TYR A 724 -24.09 -8.12 -12.38
CA TYR A 724 -24.33 -7.51 -13.70
C TYR A 724 -25.79 -7.70 -14.15
N PRO A 725 -26.76 -6.94 -13.56
CA PRO A 725 -28.19 -7.11 -13.86
C PRO A 725 -28.56 -6.93 -15.34
N ASN A 726 -27.73 -6.18 -16.08
CA ASN A 726 -27.96 -5.89 -17.49
C ASN A 726 -27.48 -6.99 -18.44
N LEU A 727 -26.72 -7.97 -17.95
CA LEU A 727 -26.28 -9.09 -18.77
C LEU A 727 -27.37 -10.18 -18.88
N THR A 728 -27.43 -10.81 -20.05
CA THR A 728 -28.23 -12.01 -20.26
C THR A 728 -27.42 -13.22 -19.85
N VAL A 729 -27.83 -13.92 -18.77
CA VAL A 729 -27.19 -15.16 -18.29
C VAL A 729 -28.06 -16.34 -18.74
N LYS A 730 -27.49 -17.23 -19.60
CA LYS A 730 -28.20 -18.41 -20.15
C LYS A 730 -27.87 -19.69 -19.38
#